data_c8259ff8136c259dd6b412151aeb8a2c
#
_entry.id   c8259ff8136c259dd6b412151aeb8a2c
#
_cell.length_a   1.000
_cell.length_b   1.000
_cell.length_c   1.000
_cell.angle_alpha   90.00
_cell.angle_beta   90.00
_cell.angle_gamma   90.00
#
_symmetry.space_group_name_H-M   'P 1'
#
loop_
_entity.id
_entity.type
_entity.pdbx_description
1 polymer ?
#
loop_
_entity_poly.entity_id
_entity_poly.type
_entity_poly.pdbx_seq_one_letter_code
_entity_poly.pdbx_strand_id
1 'polypeptide(L)'
;MKKIVLLGLAVLALSSCNPQEEMHTEESHNDFQWQVDRFADVKVLRYQVPSWDNLSSKQRIYAYHLTQAGLAGRDIMWDCNYRHNLEIRKILETIISSDEVDHASPEFLDFEVYAKRVFFANGIHHHYSNVKFEANFDQQWFLKTIEELGGSLSEEAQLAIFDPEFDAKKVNRADGVDLLLASAVNFYAPDVTQLEAEAFYAAKVDADPARPLSHGLNSRLSRDEEGHLYEEVFSADGRYSKSINQIIGHLEQAKNVTENEGQAVALGLLIAYYQTGDLNKWDDYNISWVSNTDGDVDYINGFVEVYNDPMGYRGSYETVVQVKDFDASARMSVVAENVQWFEDNSPIDDSHKKESVVGVSYKIVAAVGEAGDSSPSTPIGVNLPNANWIRVEHGSKSVSLGNIEDAYHQSSGEGMAKEFSFSTMHRERADNYGVLGSKMHTALHEVVGHASGKINPGIGTPKETLKNYSSTLEEARADLVALYFILDDKMQEIGLMENKEAGYSEFDNYISNGMMLQLRRILPGDNIEEDHMRNRQLVASWAFDRGTSENVIERKLIDGKTYFVVNDYDKLRGYFGELLNEIQRIKSEGDFEAGRLLVETYGVKVDQELHAEVLRRSAPLNLAPYSGFVNPEMIATMEGDSIIDVEMTYPMDFLGQMLRYGSTYSFE
;
A
#
# COMPACT_ATOMS: atom_id res chain seq x y z
N MET A 1 -36.40 2.95 78.21
CA MET A 1 -37.41 1.94 78.58
C MET A 1 -37.74 1.12 77.36
N LYS A 2 -37.65 -0.20 77.56
CA LYS A 2 -38.19 -1.32 76.79
C LYS A 2 -37.58 -1.62 75.40
N LYS A 3 -36.80 -2.66 75.46
CA LYS A 3 -36.48 -3.64 74.42
C LYS A 3 -37.74 -4.30 73.87
N ILE A 4 -37.74 -4.68 72.58
CA ILE A 4 -38.39 -5.92 72.14
C ILE A 4 -37.55 -6.51 71.04
N VAL A 5 -37.12 -7.74 71.25
CA VAL A 5 -36.50 -8.71 70.35
C VAL A 5 -37.63 -9.45 69.64
N LEU A 6 -37.50 -9.71 68.32
CA LEU A 6 -38.22 -10.86 67.73
C LEU A 6 -37.31 -11.54 66.68
N LEU A 7 -37.09 -12.81 66.95
CA LEU A 7 -36.59 -13.87 66.09
C LEU A 7 -37.64 -14.18 64.99
N GLY A 8 -37.16 -14.59 63.81
CA GLY A 8 -38.05 -15.22 62.84
C GLY A 8 -37.32 -15.81 61.64
N LEU A 9 -37.08 -17.06 61.74
CA LEU A 9 -37.00 -18.14 60.71
C LEU A 9 -36.36 -17.91 59.33
N ALA A 10 -35.32 -18.70 59.14
CA ALA A 10 -34.79 -19.10 57.84
C ALA A 10 -35.76 -20.05 57.11
N VAL A 11 -36.00 -19.80 55.83
CA VAL A 11 -36.50 -20.77 54.85
C VAL A 11 -35.46 -20.90 53.74
N LEU A 12 -34.81 -22.06 53.69
CA LEU A 12 -33.98 -22.48 52.56
C LEU A 12 -34.90 -22.78 51.37
N ALA A 13 -34.80 -22.05 50.31
CA ALA A 13 -35.23 -22.44 48.98
C ALA A 13 -34.00 -22.68 48.11
N LEU A 14 -33.75 -23.92 47.82
CA LEU A 14 -32.79 -24.36 46.77
C LEU A 14 -33.39 -24.00 45.41
N SER A 15 -32.83 -23.01 44.74
CA SER A 15 -33.07 -22.75 43.32
C SER A 15 -31.74 -22.96 42.59
N SER A 16 -31.72 -23.97 41.74
CA SER A 16 -30.68 -24.21 40.80
C SER A 16 -30.59 -23.01 39.83
N CYS A 17 -29.55 -22.19 39.94
CA CYS A 17 -29.18 -21.23 38.92
C CYS A 17 -28.18 -21.89 37.99
N ASN A 18 -28.59 -22.08 36.73
CA ASN A 18 -27.72 -22.19 35.60
C ASN A 18 -26.97 -20.84 35.49
N PRO A 19 -25.66 -20.80 35.35
CA PRO A 19 -24.99 -19.59 34.96
C PRO A 19 -25.23 -19.41 33.45
N GLN A 20 -26.15 -18.54 33.06
CA GLN A 20 -26.03 -17.85 31.79
C GLN A 20 -24.83 -16.92 31.96
N GLU A 21 -23.74 -17.22 31.23
CA GLU A 21 -22.72 -16.23 30.95
C GLU A 21 -23.38 -15.10 30.15
N GLU A 22 -23.64 -14.00 30.81
CA GLU A 22 -23.86 -12.73 30.16
C GLU A 22 -22.52 -12.41 29.44
N MET A 23 -22.52 -12.59 28.14
CA MET A 23 -21.53 -11.97 27.30
C MET A 23 -21.68 -10.46 27.46
N HIS A 24 -20.90 -9.88 28.35
CA HIS A 24 -20.59 -8.46 28.28
C HIS A 24 -19.91 -8.23 26.96
N THR A 25 -20.64 -7.77 25.96
CA THR A 25 -20.05 -7.01 24.86
C THR A 25 -19.51 -5.73 25.49
N GLU A 26 -18.23 -5.75 25.86
CA GLU A 26 -17.47 -4.53 26.05
C GLU A 26 -17.44 -3.85 24.67
N GLU A 27 -18.25 -2.82 24.48
CA GLU A 27 -18.00 -1.79 23.50
C GLU A 27 -16.68 -1.12 23.91
N SER A 28 -15.56 -1.70 23.48
CA SER A 28 -14.30 -1.00 23.49
C SER A 28 -14.39 0.09 22.41
N HIS A 29 -14.78 1.29 22.79
CA HIS A 29 -14.38 2.46 22.03
C HIS A 29 -12.86 2.40 21.96
N ASN A 30 -12.35 2.06 20.78
CA ASN A 30 -10.94 1.95 20.53
C ASN A 30 -10.37 3.38 20.55
N ASP A 31 -9.81 3.82 21.69
CA ASP A 31 -9.18 5.13 21.89
C ASP A 31 -7.90 5.32 21.06
N PHE A 32 -7.65 4.46 20.06
CA PHE A 32 -6.47 4.54 19.21
C PHE A 32 -6.56 5.76 18.29
N GLN A 33 -5.66 6.70 18.48
CA GLN A 33 -5.55 7.88 17.63
C GLN A 33 -4.88 7.52 16.31
N TRP A 34 -5.65 7.47 15.23
CA TRP A 34 -5.18 7.07 13.91
C TRP A 34 -4.35 8.15 13.19
N GLN A 35 -4.71 9.42 13.32
CA GLN A 35 -3.95 10.53 12.76
C GLN A 35 -3.16 11.25 13.85
N VAL A 36 -1.84 11.42 13.65
CA VAL A 36 -0.93 12.01 14.64
C VAL A 36 -0.36 13.35 14.24
N ASP A 37 -0.23 13.63 12.94
CA ASP A 37 0.26 14.92 12.46
C ASP A 37 -0.42 15.31 11.14
N ARG A 38 -0.31 16.59 10.81
CA ARG A 38 -0.73 17.14 9.52
C ARG A 38 0.07 18.40 9.21
N PHE A 39 0.73 18.40 8.07
CA PHE A 39 1.50 19.55 7.58
C PHE A 39 1.39 19.62 6.05
N ALA A 40 1.38 20.82 5.50
CA ALA A 40 1.21 21.08 4.08
C ALA A 40 0.09 20.21 3.46
N ASP A 41 0.40 19.39 2.49
CA ASP A 41 -0.49 18.50 1.74
C ASP A 41 -0.50 17.05 2.27
N VAL A 42 0.11 16.80 3.43
CA VAL A 42 0.29 15.45 4.01
C VAL A 42 -0.45 15.33 5.35
N LYS A 43 -1.10 14.20 5.59
CA LYS A 43 -1.48 13.72 6.92
C LYS A 43 -0.64 12.50 7.31
N VAL A 44 -0.21 12.45 8.56
CA VAL A 44 0.56 11.33 9.10
C VAL A 44 -0.35 10.49 9.99
N LEU A 45 -0.37 9.22 9.71
CA LEU A 45 -1.23 8.22 10.33
C LEU A 45 -0.40 7.23 11.15
N ARG A 46 -1.10 6.41 11.90
CA ARG A 46 -0.58 5.19 12.54
C ARG A 46 -1.42 4.01 12.09
N TYR A 47 -0.87 2.83 12.23
CA TYR A 47 -1.60 1.58 12.03
C TYR A 47 -1.38 0.62 13.21
N GLN A 48 -2.34 -0.24 13.46
CA GLN A 48 -2.24 -1.31 14.46
C GLN A 48 -1.80 -2.62 13.81
N VAL A 49 -1.24 -3.51 14.61
CA VAL A 49 -0.86 -4.87 14.21
C VAL A 49 -1.62 -5.87 15.10
N PRO A 50 -2.92 -6.13 14.84
CA PRO A 50 -3.75 -6.96 15.71
C PRO A 50 -3.19 -8.38 15.89
N SER A 51 -2.53 -8.90 14.87
CA SER A 51 -1.95 -10.25 14.86
C SER A 51 -0.66 -10.40 15.70
N TRP A 52 -0.10 -9.31 16.23
CA TRP A 52 1.18 -9.35 16.95
C TRP A 52 1.16 -10.26 18.18
N ASP A 53 0.09 -10.21 18.95
CA ASP A 53 -0.06 -11.01 20.17
C ASP A 53 -0.26 -12.50 19.91
N ASN A 54 -0.66 -12.87 18.68
CA ASN A 54 -0.79 -14.25 18.26
C ASN A 54 0.56 -14.92 17.91
N LEU A 55 1.62 -14.12 17.73
CA LEU A 55 2.94 -14.62 17.38
C LEU A 55 3.68 -15.16 18.62
N SER A 56 4.44 -16.21 18.43
CA SER A 56 5.42 -16.68 19.43
C SER A 56 6.56 -15.66 19.59
N SER A 57 7.25 -15.68 20.75
CA SER A 57 8.44 -14.84 20.97
C SER A 57 9.50 -15.05 19.88
N LYS A 58 9.67 -16.27 19.37
CA LYS A 58 10.59 -16.56 18.26
C LYS A 58 10.20 -15.82 16.97
N GLN A 59 8.91 -15.79 16.61
CA GLN A 59 8.40 -15.07 15.45
C GLN A 59 8.53 -13.56 15.61
N ARG A 60 8.27 -13.03 16.83
CA ARG A 60 8.46 -11.61 17.14
C ARG A 60 9.93 -11.19 17.04
N ILE A 61 10.85 -12.03 17.51
CA ILE A 61 12.31 -11.79 17.36
C ILE A 61 12.71 -11.84 15.88
N TYR A 62 12.11 -12.75 15.10
CA TYR A 62 12.35 -12.84 13.67
C TYR A 62 11.92 -11.54 12.95
N ALA A 63 10.69 -11.08 13.17
CA ALA A 63 10.17 -9.83 12.63
C ALA A 63 11.01 -8.61 13.07
N TYR A 64 11.47 -8.59 14.34
CA TYR A 64 12.37 -7.54 14.84
C TYR A 64 13.66 -7.46 14.04
N HIS A 65 14.38 -8.55 13.85
CA HIS A 65 15.65 -8.52 13.12
C HIS A 65 15.45 -8.16 11.64
N LEU A 66 14.35 -8.59 11.00
CA LEU A 66 14.01 -8.19 9.64
C LEU A 66 13.75 -6.67 9.54
N THR A 67 13.04 -6.10 10.51
CA THR A 67 12.78 -4.66 10.57
C THR A 67 14.06 -3.86 10.83
N GLN A 68 14.92 -4.34 11.73
CA GLN A 68 16.23 -3.71 11.98
C GLN A 68 17.11 -3.75 10.72
N ALA A 69 17.09 -4.86 9.96
CA ALA A 69 17.78 -4.94 8.67
C ALA A 69 17.24 -3.89 7.68
N GLY A 70 15.92 -3.70 7.64
CA GLY A 70 15.29 -2.68 6.79
C GLY A 70 15.73 -1.27 7.15
N LEU A 71 15.66 -0.91 8.42
CA LEU A 71 16.02 0.42 8.91
C LEU A 71 17.52 0.72 8.72
N ALA A 72 18.40 -0.28 8.80
CA ALA A 72 19.83 -0.12 8.53
C ALA A 72 20.15 0.34 7.11
N GLY A 73 19.27 0.05 6.15
CA GLY A 73 19.40 0.50 4.76
C GLY A 73 18.70 1.84 4.44
N ARG A 74 18.04 2.47 5.41
CA ARG A 74 17.24 3.68 5.19
C ARG A 74 17.98 4.80 4.46
N ASP A 75 19.21 5.06 4.84
CA ASP A 75 20.02 6.14 4.27
C ASP A 75 20.42 5.89 2.81
N ILE A 76 20.43 4.65 2.35
CA ILE A 76 20.64 4.31 0.94
C ILE A 76 19.57 5.01 0.08
N MET A 77 18.30 4.97 0.53
CA MET A 77 17.21 5.62 -0.21
C MET A 77 17.36 7.14 -0.25
N TRP A 78 17.81 7.75 0.86
CA TRP A 78 18.06 9.19 0.93
C TRP A 78 19.14 9.63 -0.07
N ASP A 79 20.28 8.92 -0.12
CA ASP A 79 21.37 9.22 -1.05
C ASP A 79 20.97 8.93 -2.52
N CYS A 80 20.26 7.81 -2.76
CA CYS A 80 19.76 7.51 -4.10
C CYS A 80 18.76 8.56 -4.61
N ASN A 81 17.91 9.10 -3.76
CA ASN A 81 16.95 10.12 -4.15
C ASN A 81 17.61 11.43 -4.57
N TYR A 82 18.69 11.85 -3.90
CA TYR A 82 19.43 13.04 -4.28
C TYR A 82 20.76 13.15 -3.55
N ARG A 83 21.84 13.51 -4.28
CA ARG A 83 23.22 13.53 -3.79
C ARG A 83 23.49 14.42 -2.56
N HIS A 84 22.66 15.44 -2.31
CA HIS A 84 22.79 16.35 -1.15
C HIS A 84 21.79 16.04 -0.01
N ASN A 85 20.95 15.04 -0.16
CA ASN A 85 19.91 14.76 0.84
C ASN A 85 20.46 14.42 2.23
N LEU A 86 21.54 13.66 2.33
CA LEU A 86 22.13 13.30 3.63
C LEU A 86 22.71 14.51 4.36
N GLU A 87 23.46 15.36 3.64
CA GLU A 87 24.00 16.60 4.17
C GLU A 87 22.88 17.55 4.65
N ILE A 88 21.86 17.74 3.81
CA ILE A 88 20.68 18.56 4.15
C ILE A 88 19.97 17.98 5.37
N ARG A 89 19.69 16.68 5.38
CA ARG A 89 19.00 16.02 6.49
C ARG A 89 19.71 16.26 7.83
N LYS A 90 21.03 16.10 7.89
CA LYS A 90 21.80 16.34 9.11
C LYS A 90 21.62 17.75 9.65
N ILE A 91 21.61 18.74 8.78
CA ILE A 91 21.37 20.13 9.18
C ILE A 91 19.96 20.30 9.71
N LEU A 92 18.94 19.73 9.04
CA LEU A 92 17.56 19.79 9.53
C LEU A 92 17.44 19.12 10.91
N GLU A 93 18.02 17.96 11.11
CA GLU A 93 18.06 17.22 12.38
C GLU A 93 18.76 18.04 13.48
N THR A 94 19.89 18.71 13.15
CA THR A 94 20.64 19.53 14.10
C THR A 94 19.82 20.74 14.59
N ILE A 95 19.16 21.47 13.69
CA ILE A 95 18.33 22.62 14.04
C ILE A 95 17.14 22.19 14.90
N ILE A 96 16.45 21.10 14.50
CA ILE A 96 15.24 20.63 15.21
C ILE A 96 15.59 20.10 16.61
N SER A 97 16.75 19.45 16.77
CA SER A 97 17.16 18.87 18.06
C SER A 97 17.80 19.84 19.02
N SER A 98 18.03 21.08 18.61
CA SER A 98 18.76 22.07 19.42
C SER A 98 17.85 22.84 20.39
N ASP A 99 18.17 22.80 21.68
CA ASP A 99 17.51 23.63 22.69
C ASP A 99 17.89 25.12 22.59
N GLU A 100 18.89 25.48 21.76
CA GLU A 100 19.33 26.89 21.55
C GLU A 100 18.45 27.61 20.53
N VAL A 101 17.63 26.91 19.77
CA VAL A 101 16.70 27.47 18.76
C VAL A 101 15.35 27.74 19.39
N ASP A 102 14.78 28.91 19.15
CA ASP A 102 13.41 29.24 19.59
C ASP A 102 12.38 28.53 18.67
N HIS A 103 11.91 27.38 19.13
CA HIS A 103 10.91 26.57 18.41
C HIS A 103 9.50 27.22 18.33
N ALA A 104 9.27 28.31 19.04
CA ALA A 104 8.03 29.08 18.95
C ALA A 104 8.11 30.26 17.96
N SER A 105 9.29 30.51 17.39
CA SER A 105 9.47 31.61 16.42
C SER A 105 8.74 31.30 15.10
N PRO A 106 8.19 32.32 14.42
CA PRO A 106 7.57 32.11 13.10
C PRO A 106 8.51 31.45 12.07
N GLU A 107 9.78 31.87 12.09
CA GLU A 107 10.82 31.34 11.20
C GLU A 107 11.04 29.84 11.41
N PHE A 108 11.08 29.40 12.68
CA PHE A 108 11.21 27.97 12.99
C PHE A 108 9.97 27.19 12.58
N LEU A 109 8.76 27.71 12.80
CA LEU A 109 7.52 27.01 12.42
C LEU A 109 7.41 26.80 10.90
N ASP A 110 7.79 27.78 10.09
CA ASP A 110 7.85 27.64 8.63
C ASP A 110 8.93 26.63 8.20
N PHE A 111 10.10 26.67 8.86
CA PHE A 111 11.18 25.70 8.66
C PHE A 111 10.77 24.29 9.04
N GLU A 112 10.08 24.09 10.17
CA GLU A 112 9.61 22.78 10.63
C GLU A 112 8.69 22.10 9.59
N VAL A 113 7.80 22.87 8.96
CA VAL A 113 6.94 22.35 7.88
C VAL A 113 7.78 21.86 6.71
N TYR A 114 8.80 22.61 6.29
CA TYR A 114 9.72 22.16 5.24
C TYR A 114 10.47 20.89 5.64
N ALA A 115 11.03 20.84 6.85
CA ALA A 115 11.76 19.69 7.36
C ALA A 115 10.87 18.44 7.42
N LYS A 116 9.64 18.56 7.90
CA LYS A 116 8.66 17.45 7.90
C LYS A 116 8.36 16.94 6.50
N ARG A 117 8.24 17.83 5.50
CA ARG A 117 8.06 17.42 4.09
C ARG A 117 9.27 16.64 3.56
N VAL A 118 10.49 17.11 3.88
CA VAL A 118 11.75 16.45 3.50
C VAL A 118 11.86 15.07 4.15
N PHE A 119 11.55 14.94 5.43
CA PHE A 119 11.54 13.64 6.13
C PHE A 119 10.50 12.70 5.54
N PHE A 120 9.31 13.20 5.21
CA PHE A 120 8.24 12.40 4.64
C PHE A 120 8.57 11.87 3.23
N ALA A 121 9.29 12.64 2.43
CA ALA A 121 9.64 12.28 1.07
C ALA A 121 10.98 11.53 0.92
N ASN A 122 11.71 11.27 2.03
CA ASN A 122 13.09 10.79 2.00
C ASN A 122 14.01 11.68 1.15
N GLY A 123 13.82 13.01 1.21
CA GLY A 123 14.60 13.99 0.47
C GLY A 123 13.84 15.26 0.11
N ILE A 124 14.54 16.19 -0.55
CA ILE A 124 14.01 17.52 -0.87
C ILE A 124 13.01 17.57 -2.04
N HIS A 125 12.73 16.42 -2.67
CA HIS A 125 11.77 16.32 -3.76
C HIS A 125 10.53 15.56 -3.31
N HIS A 126 9.37 16.04 -3.73
CA HIS A 126 8.09 15.42 -3.40
C HIS A 126 8.03 13.96 -3.88
N HIS A 127 7.64 13.05 -3.00
CA HIS A 127 7.65 11.60 -3.23
C HIS A 127 6.82 11.14 -4.44
N TYR A 128 5.77 11.89 -4.81
CA TYR A 128 4.86 11.55 -5.91
C TYR A 128 5.10 12.40 -7.17
N SER A 129 5.10 13.74 -7.06
CA SER A 129 5.24 14.63 -8.21
C SER A 129 6.69 14.80 -8.70
N ASN A 130 7.67 14.35 -7.92
CA ASN A 130 9.10 14.53 -8.16
C ASN A 130 9.59 15.99 -8.19
N VAL A 131 8.73 16.96 -7.90
CA VAL A 131 9.08 18.39 -7.88
C VAL A 131 9.74 18.73 -6.54
N LYS A 132 10.77 19.54 -6.61
CA LYS A 132 11.48 20.03 -5.40
C LYS A 132 10.56 20.88 -4.52
N PHE A 133 10.70 20.74 -3.20
CA PHE A 133 9.98 21.57 -2.24
C PHE A 133 10.53 22.99 -2.23
N GLU A 134 9.65 23.97 -2.20
CA GLU A 134 10.02 25.35 -1.99
C GLU A 134 10.31 25.59 -0.49
N ALA A 135 11.42 26.27 -0.22
CA ALA A 135 11.78 26.71 1.13
C ALA A 135 11.02 28.01 1.45
N ASN A 136 9.89 27.87 2.16
CA ASN A 136 9.04 29.01 2.55
C ASN A 136 9.46 29.61 3.89
N PHE A 137 10.73 29.51 4.27
CA PHE A 137 11.33 30.08 5.49
C PHE A 137 12.50 31.01 5.12
N ASP A 138 12.90 31.87 6.07
CA ASP A 138 13.94 32.88 5.82
C ASP A 138 15.32 32.26 5.67
N GLN A 139 15.97 32.50 4.50
CA GLN A 139 17.29 31.97 4.20
C GLN A 139 18.37 32.53 5.14
N GLN A 140 18.27 33.80 5.52
CA GLN A 140 19.30 34.43 6.38
C GLN A 140 19.20 33.88 7.80
N TRP A 141 17.97 33.69 8.31
CA TRP A 141 17.74 33.01 9.57
C TRP A 141 18.33 31.61 9.55
N PHE A 142 18.07 30.81 8.52
CA PHE A 142 18.54 29.43 8.40
C PHE A 142 20.07 29.33 8.39
N LEU A 143 20.76 30.14 7.54
CA LEU A 143 22.22 30.09 7.44
C LEU A 143 22.89 30.58 8.73
N LYS A 144 22.32 31.63 9.37
CA LYS A 144 22.82 32.13 10.65
C LYS A 144 22.65 31.09 11.77
N THR A 145 21.50 30.39 11.82
CA THR A 145 21.25 29.33 12.80
C THR A 145 22.23 28.16 12.64
N ILE A 146 22.53 27.77 11.40
CA ILE A 146 23.55 26.74 11.12
C ILE A 146 24.91 27.15 11.66
N GLU A 147 25.35 28.42 11.39
CA GLU A 147 26.62 28.93 11.86
C GLU A 147 26.68 28.98 13.40
N GLU A 148 25.63 29.46 14.06
CA GLU A 148 25.51 29.53 15.54
C GLU A 148 25.59 28.12 16.18
N LEU A 149 25.07 27.10 15.52
CA LEU A 149 25.13 25.68 15.95
C LEU A 149 26.45 24.99 15.55
N GLY A 150 27.39 25.74 14.92
CA GLY A 150 28.69 25.16 14.50
C GLY A 150 28.63 24.21 13.31
N GLY A 151 27.52 24.20 12.58
CA GLY A 151 27.33 23.42 11.37
C GLY A 151 27.85 24.13 10.11
N SER A 152 27.80 23.43 8.99
CA SER A 152 28.07 23.99 7.67
C SER A 152 27.25 23.25 6.60
N LEU A 153 26.95 23.93 5.50
CA LEU A 153 26.24 23.39 4.36
C LEU A 153 26.99 23.79 3.08
N SER A 154 27.21 22.85 2.18
CA SER A 154 27.88 23.11 0.91
C SER A 154 27.13 24.16 0.07
N GLU A 155 27.83 24.88 -0.83
CA GLU A 155 27.20 25.88 -1.70
C GLU A 155 26.14 25.22 -2.62
N GLU A 156 26.39 24.02 -3.11
CA GLU A 156 25.44 23.28 -3.95
C GLU A 156 24.19 22.86 -3.15
N ALA A 157 24.35 22.42 -1.90
CA ALA A 157 23.21 22.08 -1.05
C ALA A 157 22.38 23.33 -0.67
N GLN A 158 23.02 24.51 -0.51
CA GLN A 158 22.30 25.76 -0.34
C GLN A 158 21.51 26.14 -1.61
N LEU A 159 22.10 26.00 -2.81
CA LEU A 159 21.38 26.18 -4.07
C LEU A 159 20.22 25.19 -4.18
N ALA A 160 20.45 23.93 -3.81
CA ALA A 160 19.42 22.89 -3.83
C ALA A 160 18.20 23.24 -2.97
N ILE A 161 18.37 23.93 -1.84
CA ILE A 161 17.26 24.35 -0.98
C ILE A 161 16.58 25.62 -1.52
N PHE A 162 17.34 26.63 -1.94
CA PHE A 162 16.82 27.99 -2.13
C PHE A 162 16.66 28.44 -3.60
N ASP A 163 17.37 27.82 -4.55
CA ASP A 163 17.18 28.13 -5.98
C ASP A 163 16.15 27.17 -6.61
N PRO A 164 14.94 27.64 -6.98
CA PRO A 164 13.88 26.77 -7.48
C PRO A 164 14.23 26.06 -8.79
N GLU A 165 15.16 26.62 -9.59
CA GLU A 165 15.54 26.03 -10.88
C GLU A 165 16.69 25.02 -10.78
N PHE A 166 17.46 25.07 -9.69
CA PHE A 166 18.58 24.14 -9.49
C PHE A 166 18.07 22.76 -9.06
N ASP A 167 18.34 21.72 -9.86
CA ASP A 167 17.89 20.34 -9.62
C ASP A 167 16.38 20.24 -9.31
N ALA A 168 15.55 20.94 -10.10
CA ALA A 168 14.14 21.17 -9.85
C ALA A 168 13.26 19.91 -9.76
N LYS A 169 13.70 18.79 -10.41
CA LYS A 169 12.97 17.52 -10.41
C LYS A 169 13.87 16.33 -10.09
N LYS A 170 13.40 15.45 -9.19
CA LYS A 170 14.06 14.17 -8.91
C LYS A 170 14.09 13.29 -10.18
N VAL A 171 12.93 13.11 -10.81
CA VAL A 171 12.76 12.38 -12.07
C VAL A 171 12.05 13.27 -13.07
N ASN A 172 12.68 13.51 -14.22
CA ASN A 172 12.11 14.30 -15.31
C ASN A 172 11.97 13.44 -16.57
N ARG A 173 10.73 13.19 -17.00
CA ARG A 173 10.40 12.43 -18.21
C ARG A 173 9.71 13.29 -19.28
N ALA A 174 9.97 14.60 -19.28
CA ALA A 174 9.41 15.50 -20.28
C ALA A 174 9.95 15.20 -21.68
N ASP A 175 9.12 15.42 -22.70
CA ASP A 175 9.55 15.25 -24.09
C ASP A 175 10.67 16.21 -24.46
N GLY A 176 11.69 15.70 -25.16
CA GLY A 176 12.77 16.50 -25.74
C GLY A 176 13.90 16.89 -24.77
N VAL A 177 13.91 16.35 -23.55
CA VAL A 177 15.03 16.46 -22.61
C VAL A 177 15.86 15.18 -22.59
N ASP A 178 17.14 15.29 -22.21
CA ASP A 178 17.93 14.13 -21.81
C ASP A 178 17.43 13.69 -20.42
N LEU A 179 16.94 12.45 -20.31
CA LEU A 179 16.29 11.96 -19.08
C LEU A 179 17.24 11.99 -17.88
N LEU A 180 18.53 11.77 -18.07
CA LEU A 180 19.50 11.70 -16.97
C LEU A 180 19.98 13.09 -16.57
N LEU A 181 20.38 13.93 -17.54
CA LEU A 181 20.85 15.28 -17.26
C LEU A 181 19.74 16.20 -16.70
N ALA A 182 18.48 15.89 -17.00
CA ALA A 182 17.33 16.65 -16.49
C ALA A 182 16.77 16.12 -15.17
N SER A 183 17.32 15.02 -14.63
CA SER A 183 16.87 14.39 -13.38
C SER A 183 17.94 14.49 -12.30
N ALA A 184 17.51 14.85 -11.08
CA ALA A 184 18.40 15.03 -9.93
C ALA A 184 18.70 13.72 -9.17
N VAL A 185 18.00 12.63 -9.49
CA VAL A 185 18.17 11.33 -8.81
C VAL A 185 19.60 10.83 -8.92
N ASN A 186 20.18 10.34 -7.83
CA ASN A 186 21.60 10.00 -7.73
C ASN A 186 21.94 8.56 -8.17
N PHE A 187 21.21 8.03 -9.13
CA PHE A 187 21.50 6.73 -9.74
C PHE A 187 22.55 6.77 -10.85
N TYR A 188 22.92 7.99 -11.29
CA TYR A 188 23.88 8.25 -12.34
C TYR A 188 24.85 9.35 -11.92
N ALA A 189 26.09 9.30 -12.40
CA ALA A 189 26.97 10.45 -12.26
C ALA A 189 26.38 11.65 -13.02
N PRO A 190 26.56 12.89 -12.51
CA PRO A 190 25.88 14.08 -13.05
C PRO A 190 26.16 14.39 -14.52
N ASP A 191 27.24 13.85 -15.08
CA ASP A 191 27.70 14.04 -16.45
C ASP A 191 27.37 12.88 -17.41
N VAL A 192 26.67 11.84 -16.91
CA VAL A 192 26.24 10.69 -17.74
C VAL A 192 24.99 11.07 -18.51
N THR A 193 25.04 10.93 -19.82
CA THR A 193 23.90 11.18 -20.72
C THR A 193 23.03 9.94 -20.90
N GLN A 194 21.76 10.14 -21.24
CA GLN A 194 20.84 9.05 -21.59
C GLN A 194 21.44 8.13 -22.68
N LEU A 195 21.99 8.70 -23.75
CA LEU A 195 22.52 7.93 -24.86
C LEU A 195 23.71 7.04 -24.43
N GLU A 196 24.58 7.54 -23.57
CA GLU A 196 25.73 6.76 -23.05
C GLU A 196 25.23 5.60 -22.16
N ALA A 197 24.25 5.84 -21.30
CA ALA A 197 23.67 4.80 -20.46
C ALA A 197 22.95 3.73 -21.30
N GLU A 198 22.17 4.12 -22.31
CA GLU A 198 21.52 3.19 -23.24
C GLU A 198 22.59 2.32 -23.96
N ALA A 199 23.66 2.91 -24.45
CA ALA A 199 24.76 2.17 -25.12
C ALA A 199 25.46 1.21 -24.13
N PHE A 200 25.67 1.63 -22.88
CA PHE A 200 26.30 0.81 -21.86
C PHE A 200 25.46 -0.44 -21.55
N TYR A 201 24.14 -0.29 -21.35
CA TYR A 201 23.27 -1.44 -21.05
C TYR A 201 22.96 -2.29 -22.29
N ALA A 202 22.87 -1.71 -23.47
CA ALA A 202 22.72 -2.47 -24.70
C ALA A 202 23.92 -3.38 -25.02
N ALA A 203 25.10 -3.09 -24.46
CA ALA A 203 26.30 -3.93 -24.59
C ALA A 203 26.35 -5.11 -23.60
N LYS A 204 25.46 -5.14 -22.59
CA LYS A 204 25.36 -6.27 -21.65
C LYS A 204 24.74 -7.47 -22.37
N VAL A 205 25.29 -8.65 -22.14
CA VAL A 205 24.83 -9.90 -22.75
C VAL A 205 24.52 -10.89 -21.67
N ASP A 206 23.27 -11.36 -21.61
CA ASP A 206 22.86 -12.41 -20.71
C ASP A 206 23.34 -13.79 -21.18
N ALA A 207 23.77 -14.61 -20.24
CA ALA A 207 24.17 -15.99 -20.52
C ALA A 207 22.99 -16.83 -21.06
N ASP A 208 21.79 -16.55 -20.59
CA ASP A 208 20.53 -17.13 -21.07
C ASP A 208 19.55 -16.00 -21.43
N PRO A 209 19.32 -15.73 -22.73
CA PRO A 209 18.37 -14.68 -23.15
C PRO A 209 16.91 -14.94 -22.74
N ALA A 210 16.55 -16.18 -22.38
CA ALA A 210 15.20 -16.50 -21.85
C ALA A 210 15.05 -16.11 -20.38
N ARG A 211 16.17 -15.93 -19.68
CA ARG A 211 16.23 -15.54 -18.25
C ARG A 211 17.14 -14.33 -18.06
N PRO A 212 16.74 -13.17 -18.60
CA PRO A 212 17.57 -11.96 -18.56
C PRO A 212 17.73 -11.46 -17.12
N LEU A 213 18.94 -11.02 -16.78
CA LEU A 213 19.21 -10.36 -15.50
C LEU A 213 18.70 -8.92 -15.51
N SER A 214 18.28 -8.44 -14.35
CA SER A 214 17.88 -7.03 -14.15
C SER A 214 19.12 -6.12 -14.04
N HIS A 215 19.88 -5.99 -15.14
CA HIS A 215 21.12 -5.20 -15.17
C HIS A 215 20.91 -3.78 -14.66
N GLY A 216 21.78 -3.32 -13.75
CA GLY A 216 21.73 -2.00 -13.16
C GLY A 216 20.88 -1.90 -11.88
N LEU A 217 20.11 -2.94 -11.50
CA LEU A 217 19.15 -2.92 -10.41
C LEU A 217 19.74 -2.39 -9.08
N ASN A 218 20.94 -2.84 -8.74
CA ASN A 218 21.62 -2.54 -7.47
C ASN A 218 22.97 -1.83 -7.71
N SER A 219 22.96 -0.82 -8.58
CA SER A 219 24.20 -0.08 -8.89
C SER A 219 23.91 1.38 -9.21
N ARG A 220 24.95 2.21 -9.11
CA ARG A 220 25.03 3.54 -9.69
C ARG A 220 25.91 3.51 -10.91
N LEU A 221 25.49 4.13 -12.02
CA LEU A 221 26.37 4.27 -13.21
C LEU A 221 27.25 5.50 -13.06
N SER A 222 28.54 5.28 -12.98
CA SER A 222 29.56 6.30 -12.75
C SER A 222 30.62 6.31 -13.86
N ARG A 223 31.48 7.29 -13.81
CA ARG A 223 32.58 7.49 -14.77
C ARG A 223 33.90 7.50 -14.02
N ASP A 224 34.89 6.74 -14.53
CA ASP A 224 36.24 6.74 -14.00
C ASP A 224 37.06 7.98 -14.46
N GLU A 225 38.30 8.10 -13.99
CA GLU A 225 39.20 9.20 -14.33
C GLU A 225 39.59 9.20 -15.83
N GLU A 226 39.54 8.05 -16.50
CA GLU A 226 39.81 7.88 -17.94
C GLU A 226 38.54 8.17 -18.77
N GLY A 227 37.38 8.40 -18.16
CA GLY A 227 36.12 8.71 -18.81
C GLY A 227 35.27 7.48 -19.19
N HIS A 228 35.65 6.26 -18.77
CA HIS A 228 34.87 5.05 -19.03
C HIS A 228 33.72 4.92 -18.02
N LEU A 229 32.58 4.46 -18.52
CA LEU A 229 31.44 4.16 -17.65
C LEU A 229 31.64 2.82 -16.93
N TYR A 230 31.28 2.79 -15.64
CA TYR A 230 31.27 1.57 -14.82
C TYR A 230 30.15 1.60 -13.81
N GLU A 231 29.79 0.43 -13.28
CA GLU A 231 28.78 0.29 -12.22
C GLU A 231 29.44 0.29 -10.84
N GLU A 232 29.07 1.25 -10.00
CA GLU A 232 29.34 1.20 -8.56
C GLU A 232 28.29 0.28 -7.94
N VAL A 233 28.61 -0.98 -7.76
CA VAL A 233 27.69 -2.00 -7.25
C VAL A 233 27.41 -1.77 -5.77
N PHE A 234 26.15 -1.93 -5.36
CA PHE A 234 25.71 -1.87 -3.97
C PHE A 234 25.92 -3.23 -3.31
N SER A 235 26.98 -3.35 -2.52
CA SER A 235 27.42 -4.61 -1.89
C SER A 235 28.21 -4.35 -0.61
N ALA A 236 28.51 -5.41 0.12
CA ALA A 236 29.29 -5.34 1.37
C ALA A 236 30.67 -4.69 1.21
N ASP A 237 31.29 -4.82 0.03
CA ASP A 237 32.58 -4.22 -0.30
C ASP A 237 32.48 -3.05 -1.29
N GLY A 238 31.28 -2.71 -1.72
CA GLY A 238 30.99 -1.68 -2.71
C GLY A 238 30.43 -0.39 -2.10
N ARG A 239 29.62 0.32 -2.93
CA ARG A 239 28.89 1.49 -2.45
C ARG A 239 27.91 1.07 -1.35
N TYR A 240 27.73 1.90 -0.33
CA TYR A 240 26.92 1.66 0.87
C TYR A 240 27.37 0.48 1.75
N SER A 241 28.64 0.09 1.65
CA SER A 241 29.19 -1.07 2.40
C SER A 241 28.84 -1.02 3.89
N LYS A 242 28.87 0.14 4.54
CA LYS A 242 28.56 0.30 5.96
C LYS A 242 27.11 -0.10 6.30
N SER A 243 26.11 0.43 5.58
CA SER A 243 24.70 0.02 5.73
C SER A 243 24.48 -1.43 5.34
N ILE A 244 25.04 -1.88 4.23
CA ILE A 244 24.87 -3.25 3.74
C ILE A 244 25.43 -4.27 4.73
N ASN A 245 26.57 -4.01 5.37
CA ASN A 245 27.09 -4.89 6.42
C ASN A 245 26.21 -4.90 7.67
N GLN A 246 25.55 -3.80 8.03
CA GLN A 246 24.54 -3.79 9.10
C GLN A 246 23.31 -4.60 8.73
N ILE A 247 22.80 -4.44 7.48
CA ILE A 247 21.71 -5.27 6.95
C ILE A 247 22.06 -6.76 7.07
N ILE A 248 23.23 -7.16 6.57
CA ILE A 248 23.71 -8.55 6.64
C ILE A 248 23.73 -9.05 8.08
N GLY A 249 24.26 -8.26 9.02
CA GLY A 249 24.33 -8.63 10.43
C GLY A 249 22.94 -8.94 11.03
N HIS A 250 21.94 -8.13 10.72
CA HIS A 250 20.56 -8.37 11.17
C HIS A 250 19.91 -9.55 10.43
N LEU A 251 20.17 -9.73 9.14
CA LEU A 251 19.66 -10.89 8.39
C LEU A 251 20.26 -12.21 8.88
N GLU A 252 21.52 -12.23 9.31
CA GLU A 252 22.15 -13.40 9.94
C GLU A 252 21.47 -13.74 11.27
N GLN A 253 21.13 -12.74 12.09
CA GLN A 253 20.36 -12.97 13.32
C GLN A 253 18.93 -13.46 13.01
N ALA A 254 18.25 -12.87 12.02
CA ALA A 254 16.95 -13.31 11.56
C ALA A 254 16.99 -14.78 11.12
N LYS A 255 18.02 -15.18 10.37
CA LYS A 255 18.21 -16.56 9.87
C LYS A 255 18.29 -17.59 11.01
N ASN A 256 18.84 -17.23 12.18
CA ASN A 256 18.94 -18.14 13.32
C ASN A 256 17.59 -18.41 14.01
N VAL A 257 16.57 -17.58 13.74
CA VAL A 257 15.25 -17.64 14.38
C VAL A 257 14.10 -17.80 13.37
N THR A 258 14.38 -18.25 12.15
CA THR A 258 13.36 -18.53 11.13
C THR A 258 12.36 -19.57 11.59
N GLU A 259 11.15 -19.53 11.05
CA GLU A 259 10.08 -20.48 11.37
C GLU A 259 10.32 -21.86 10.72
N ASN A 260 10.96 -21.86 9.54
CA ASN A 260 11.21 -23.08 8.75
C ASN A 260 12.52 -22.99 7.96
N GLU A 261 12.95 -24.12 7.40
CA GLU A 261 14.20 -24.24 6.64
C GLU A 261 14.15 -23.43 5.32
N GLY A 262 12.99 -23.33 4.67
CA GLY A 262 12.83 -22.54 3.44
C GLY A 262 13.12 -21.06 3.63
N GLN A 263 12.67 -20.47 4.75
CA GLN A 263 13.01 -19.09 5.11
C GLN A 263 14.52 -18.96 5.38
N ALA A 264 15.16 -19.92 6.05
CA ALA A 264 16.58 -19.88 6.33
C ALA A 264 17.43 -19.96 5.03
N VAL A 265 16.98 -20.75 4.05
CA VAL A 265 17.61 -20.84 2.72
C VAL A 265 17.47 -19.51 1.97
N ALA A 266 16.26 -18.95 1.91
CA ALA A 266 16.01 -17.67 1.24
C ALA A 266 16.86 -16.54 1.84
N LEU A 267 16.92 -16.43 3.18
CA LEU A 267 17.77 -15.44 3.86
C LEU A 267 19.26 -15.66 3.56
N GLY A 268 19.72 -16.92 3.48
CA GLY A 268 21.10 -17.22 3.11
C GLY A 268 21.46 -16.73 1.70
N LEU A 269 20.53 -16.85 0.75
CA LEU A 269 20.69 -16.34 -0.63
C LEU A 269 20.65 -14.80 -0.68
N LEU A 270 19.76 -14.17 0.08
CA LEU A 270 19.70 -12.72 0.21
C LEU A 270 21.00 -12.15 0.81
N ILE A 271 21.53 -12.78 1.86
CA ILE A 271 22.84 -12.42 2.45
C ILE A 271 23.95 -12.54 1.40
N ALA A 272 23.99 -13.65 0.63
CA ALA A 272 24.99 -13.84 -0.43
C ALA A 272 24.87 -12.78 -1.54
N TYR A 273 23.63 -12.36 -1.88
CA TYR A 273 23.40 -11.24 -2.78
C TYR A 273 23.98 -9.94 -2.24
N TYR A 274 23.68 -9.56 -1.00
CA TYR A 274 24.23 -8.34 -0.40
C TYR A 274 25.76 -8.38 -0.24
N GLN A 275 26.34 -9.55 0.01
CA GLN A 275 27.79 -9.72 0.10
C GLN A 275 28.48 -9.44 -1.24
N THR A 276 27.88 -9.87 -2.34
CA THR A 276 28.54 -9.87 -3.65
C THR A 276 28.01 -8.83 -4.62
N GLY A 277 26.75 -8.40 -4.45
CA GLY A 277 26.02 -7.60 -5.46
C GLY A 277 25.65 -8.37 -6.72
N ASP A 278 25.81 -9.70 -6.76
CA ASP A 278 25.58 -10.54 -7.94
C ASP A 278 24.08 -10.75 -8.19
N LEU A 279 23.59 -10.28 -9.34
CA LEU A 279 22.20 -10.38 -9.74
C LEU A 279 21.72 -11.82 -9.97
N ASN A 280 22.62 -12.78 -10.24
CA ASN A 280 22.23 -14.19 -10.26
C ASN A 280 21.84 -14.66 -8.84
N LYS A 281 22.48 -14.16 -7.78
CA LYS A 281 22.10 -14.44 -6.40
C LYS A 281 20.79 -13.79 -6.03
N TRP A 282 20.49 -12.62 -6.60
CA TRP A 282 19.18 -11.98 -6.47
C TRP A 282 18.07 -12.85 -7.07
N ASP A 283 18.27 -13.38 -8.26
CA ASP A 283 17.32 -14.29 -8.90
C ASP A 283 17.17 -15.61 -8.12
N ASP A 284 18.28 -16.22 -7.66
CA ASP A 284 18.26 -17.40 -6.79
C ASP A 284 17.45 -17.15 -5.50
N TYR A 285 17.65 -15.97 -4.88
CA TYR A 285 16.87 -15.54 -3.72
C TYR A 285 15.38 -15.44 -4.05
N ASN A 286 15.01 -14.74 -5.12
CA ASN A 286 13.63 -14.55 -5.52
C ASN A 286 12.91 -15.86 -5.78
N ILE A 287 13.55 -16.82 -6.47
CA ILE A 287 13.02 -18.16 -6.70
C ILE A 287 12.76 -18.90 -5.38
N SER A 288 13.74 -18.87 -4.47
CA SER A 288 13.62 -19.50 -3.15
C SER A 288 12.52 -18.86 -2.31
N TRP A 289 12.48 -17.51 -2.30
CA TRP A 289 11.49 -16.74 -1.53
C TRP A 289 10.06 -16.98 -2.03
N VAL A 290 9.81 -16.96 -3.35
CA VAL A 290 8.50 -17.25 -3.94
C VAL A 290 8.03 -18.65 -3.62
N SER A 291 8.94 -19.62 -3.67
CA SER A 291 8.62 -21.04 -3.41
C SER A 291 8.28 -21.32 -1.95
N ASN A 292 8.73 -20.47 -1.02
CA ASN A 292 8.45 -20.63 0.41
C ASN A 292 7.18 -19.86 0.80
N THR A 293 6.06 -20.58 0.88
CA THR A 293 4.75 -20.02 1.23
C THR A 293 4.33 -20.30 2.66
N ASP A 294 5.10 -21.12 3.38
CA ASP A 294 4.86 -21.48 4.77
C ASP A 294 5.49 -20.47 5.72
N GLY A 295 4.80 -20.18 6.81
CA GLY A 295 5.21 -19.23 7.84
C GLY A 295 4.22 -18.11 8.02
N ASP A 296 4.23 -17.52 9.20
CA ASP A 296 3.35 -16.42 9.60
C ASP A 296 4.06 -15.05 9.48
N VAL A 297 5.40 -15.05 9.38
CA VAL A 297 6.23 -13.85 9.15
C VAL A 297 6.86 -13.94 7.76
N ASP A 298 6.74 -12.88 6.98
CA ASP A 298 7.37 -12.76 5.66
C ASP A 298 7.94 -11.34 5.50
N TYR A 299 8.70 -11.11 4.44
CA TYR A 299 9.38 -9.83 4.25
C TYR A 299 9.69 -9.55 2.78
N ILE A 300 9.83 -8.27 2.48
CA ILE A 300 10.46 -7.72 1.30
C ILE A 300 11.69 -6.98 1.81
N ASN A 301 12.85 -7.19 1.20
CA ASN A 301 14.07 -6.44 1.50
C ASN A 301 15.01 -6.50 0.31
N GLY A 302 15.31 -5.35 -0.27
CA GLY A 302 16.19 -5.29 -1.44
C GLY A 302 16.10 -4.00 -2.23
N PHE A 303 16.69 -4.05 -3.42
CA PHE A 303 16.51 -3.03 -4.45
C PHE A 303 15.43 -3.54 -5.41
N VAL A 304 14.22 -2.98 -5.38
CA VAL A 304 13.04 -3.65 -5.94
C VAL A 304 12.35 -2.81 -7.02
N GLU A 305 11.73 -1.69 -6.64
CA GLU A 305 10.92 -0.90 -7.57
C GLU A 305 11.75 0.13 -8.32
N VAL A 306 11.50 0.22 -9.65
CA VAL A 306 12.32 1.04 -10.55
C VAL A 306 11.69 2.38 -10.92
N TYR A 307 10.62 2.78 -10.25
CA TYR A 307 9.88 4.02 -10.58
C TYR A 307 10.68 5.30 -10.38
N ASN A 308 11.65 5.28 -9.46
CA ASN A 308 12.52 6.43 -9.17
C ASN A 308 13.69 6.56 -10.16
N ASP A 309 13.92 5.59 -11.04
CA ASP A 309 14.88 5.71 -12.12
C ASP A 309 14.20 6.22 -13.40
N PRO A 310 14.64 7.35 -14.01
CA PRO A 310 14.07 7.85 -15.25
C PRO A 310 14.15 6.85 -16.42
N MET A 311 15.12 5.93 -16.40
CA MET A 311 15.30 4.88 -17.42
C MET A 311 14.75 3.52 -16.99
N GLY A 312 14.38 3.32 -15.72
CA GLY A 312 13.78 2.09 -15.23
C GLY A 312 14.75 0.90 -15.05
N TYR A 313 16.05 1.14 -14.83
CA TYR A 313 17.03 0.09 -14.54
C TYR A 313 17.26 -0.12 -13.04
N ARG A 314 17.28 0.97 -12.24
CA ARG A 314 17.70 0.94 -10.83
C ARG A 314 16.54 0.74 -9.90
N GLY A 315 16.70 -0.25 -9.01
CA GLY A 315 15.76 -0.48 -7.92
C GLY A 315 15.98 0.49 -6.77
N SER A 316 14.90 1.05 -6.24
CA SER A 316 14.89 1.71 -4.95
C SER A 316 15.10 0.70 -3.83
N TYR A 317 15.86 1.08 -2.80
CA TYR A 317 15.92 0.28 -1.57
C TYR A 317 14.59 0.35 -0.84
N GLU A 318 14.01 -0.80 -0.54
CA GLU A 318 12.77 -0.88 0.23
C GLU A 318 12.70 -2.13 1.10
N THR A 319 11.94 -2.02 2.18
CA THR A 319 11.65 -3.12 3.08
C THR A 319 10.22 -3.00 3.59
N VAL A 320 9.50 -4.12 3.53
CA VAL A 320 8.23 -4.31 4.20
C VAL A 320 8.31 -5.63 4.96
N VAL A 321 8.26 -5.57 6.29
CA VAL A 321 8.11 -6.76 7.12
C VAL A 321 6.64 -6.93 7.44
N GLN A 322 6.13 -8.13 7.27
CA GLN A 322 4.71 -8.43 7.35
C GLN A 322 4.45 -9.71 8.14
N VAL A 323 3.33 -9.72 8.84
CA VAL A 323 2.86 -10.89 9.57
C VAL A 323 1.48 -11.28 9.06
N LYS A 324 1.17 -12.56 9.14
CA LYS A 324 -0.13 -13.09 8.73
C LYS A 324 -1.24 -12.39 9.52
N ASP A 325 -2.25 -11.90 8.80
CA ASP A 325 -3.54 -11.56 9.40
C ASP A 325 -4.31 -12.85 9.61
N PHE A 326 -4.37 -13.32 10.86
CA PHE A 326 -4.98 -14.62 11.20
C PHE A 326 -6.49 -14.61 10.93
N ASP A 327 -7.17 -13.50 11.21
CA ASP A 327 -8.60 -13.37 11.00
C ASP A 327 -8.97 -13.29 9.52
N ALA A 328 -8.22 -12.47 8.76
CA ALA A 328 -8.39 -12.41 7.31
C ALA A 328 -8.05 -13.75 6.65
N SER A 329 -6.97 -14.41 7.09
CA SER A 329 -6.58 -15.73 6.57
C SER A 329 -7.65 -16.78 6.85
N ALA A 330 -8.28 -16.77 8.03
CA ALA A 330 -9.38 -17.66 8.35
C ALA A 330 -10.58 -17.43 7.42
N ARG A 331 -10.96 -16.14 7.20
CA ARG A 331 -12.04 -15.78 6.25
C ARG A 331 -11.71 -16.24 4.83
N MET A 332 -10.48 -15.98 4.37
CA MET A 332 -10.02 -16.40 3.02
C MET A 332 -10.07 -17.92 2.86
N SER A 333 -9.68 -18.69 3.88
CA SER A 333 -9.76 -20.15 3.85
C SER A 333 -11.20 -20.64 3.67
N VAL A 334 -12.16 -20.04 4.40
CA VAL A 334 -13.58 -20.39 4.25
C VAL A 334 -14.09 -20.10 2.83
N VAL A 335 -13.71 -18.97 2.24
CA VAL A 335 -14.06 -18.64 0.84
C VAL A 335 -13.41 -19.64 -0.12
N ALA A 336 -12.11 -19.94 0.06
CA ALA A 336 -11.37 -20.87 -0.81
C ALA A 336 -11.92 -22.30 -0.75
N GLU A 337 -12.33 -22.78 0.41
CA GLU A 337 -12.98 -24.10 0.56
C GLU A 337 -14.32 -24.17 -0.18
N ASN A 338 -14.97 -23.04 -0.44
CA ASN A 338 -16.25 -22.96 -1.15
C ASN A 338 -16.09 -22.45 -2.61
N VAL A 339 -14.87 -22.26 -3.12
CA VAL A 339 -14.65 -21.64 -4.44
C VAL A 339 -15.38 -22.35 -5.57
N GLN A 340 -15.43 -23.69 -5.55
CA GLN A 340 -16.18 -24.47 -6.55
C GLN A 340 -17.68 -24.23 -6.47
N TRP A 341 -18.24 -24.09 -5.26
CA TRP A 341 -19.64 -23.75 -5.10
C TRP A 341 -19.96 -22.39 -5.72
N PHE A 342 -19.11 -21.39 -5.53
CA PHE A 342 -19.28 -20.07 -6.14
C PHE A 342 -19.21 -20.14 -7.67
N GLU A 343 -18.27 -20.92 -8.23
CA GLU A 343 -18.19 -21.13 -9.69
C GLU A 343 -19.46 -21.77 -10.24
N ASP A 344 -19.92 -22.86 -9.62
CA ASP A 344 -21.09 -23.62 -10.06
C ASP A 344 -22.38 -22.79 -10.00
N ASN A 345 -22.48 -21.86 -9.02
CA ASN A 345 -23.63 -20.97 -8.82
C ASN A 345 -23.46 -19.56 -9.39
N SER A 346 -22.37 -19.31 -10.10
CA SER A 346 -22.15 -18.04 -10.80
C SER A 346 -23.20 -17.86 -11.92
N PRO A 347 -23.68 -16.64 -12.15
CA PRO A 347 -24.69 -16.32 -13.17
C PRO A 347 -24.15 -16.34 -14.61
N ILE A 348 -22.89 -16.74 -14.81
CA ILE A 348 -22.28 -16.86 -16.14
C ILE A 348 -22.79 -18.10 -16.88
N ASP A 349 -22.68 -18.08 -18.22
CA ASP A 349 -23.04 -19.24 -19.05
C ASP A 349 -22.24 -20.49 -18.66
N ASP A 350 -22.89 -21.66 -18.57
CA ASP A 350 -22.27 -22.91 -18.15
C ASP A 350 -21.07 -23.30 -19.01
N SER A 351 -21.08 -22.93 -20.30
CA SER A 351 -19.95 -23.16 -21.22
C SER A 351 -18.69 -22.42 -20.82
N HIS A 352 -18.83 -21.36 -20.06
CA HIS A 352 -17.73 -20.49 -19.57
C HIS A 352 -17.30 -20.81 -18.14
N LYS A 353 -17.96 -21.73 -17.44
CA LYS A 353 -17.58 -22.20 -16.11
C LYS A 353 -16.41 -23.18 -16.16
N LYS A 354 -15.56 -23.14 -15.14
CA LYS A 354 -14.52 -24.14 -14.93
C LYS A 354 -15.10 -25.40 -14.30
N GLU A 355 -14.69 -26.55 -14.78
CA GLU A 355 -15.08 -27.85 -14.18
C GLU A 355 -14.42 -28.05 -12.79
N SER A 356 -13.25 -27.47 -12.59
CA SER A 356 -12.52 -27.47 -11.32
C SER A 356 -11.79 -26.14 -11.14
N VAL A 357 -12.09 -25.45 -10.05
CA VAL A 357 -11.43 -24.20 -9.68
C VAL A 357 -10.36 -24.49 -8.65
N VAL A 358 -9.14 -24.08 -8.93
CA VAL A 358 -8.06 -24.01 -7.92
C VAL A 358 -8.03 -22.58 -7.41
N GLY A 359 -8.21 -22.41 -6.10
CA GLY A 359 -8.19 -21.08 -5.49
C GLY A 359 -6.85 -20.38 -5.70
N VAL A 360 -6.90 -19.07 -5.92
CA VAL A 360 -5.70 -18.23 -5.98
C VAL A 360 -5.11 -18.10 -4.57
N SER A 361 -3.79 -18.26 -4.44
CA SER A 361 -3.09 -17.97 -3.18
C SER A 361 -2.91 -16.46 -3.02
N TYR A 362 -3.94 -15.81 -2.51
CA TYR A 362 -3.87 -14.40 -2.10
C TYR A 362 -3.78 -14.32 -0.57
N LYS A 363 -2.87 -13.49 -0.06
CA LYS A 363 -2.69 -13.33 1.39
C LYS A 363 -2.98 -11.90 1.79
N ILE A 364 -3.84 -11.72 2.78
CA ILE A 364 -3.94 -10.48 3.55
C ILE A 364 -2.99 -10.60 4.73
N VAL A 365 -2.13 -9.61 4.86
CA VAL A 365 -1.10 -9.55 5.89
C VAL A 365 -1.15 -8.20 6.61
N ALA A 366 -0.54 -8.11 7.77
CA ALA A 366 -0.33 -6.86 8.48
C ALA A 366 1.12 -6.42 8.35
N ALA A 367 1.37 -5.21 7.85
CA ALA A 367 2.68 -4.57 7.92
C ALA A 367 3.07 -4.37 9.40
N VAL A 368 4.33 -4.64 9.73
CA VAL A 368 4.86 -4.47 11.10
C VAL A 368 6.08 -3.55 11.14
N GLY A 369 6.72 -3.31 10.00
CA GLY A 369 7.86 -2.40 9.89
C GLY A 369 8.22 -2.17 8.44
N GLU A 370 8.52 -0.92 8.10
CA GLU A 370 8.79 -0.47 6.75
C GLU A 370 9.98 0.48 6.73
N ALA A 371 10.74 0.45 5.64
CA ALA A 371 11.86 1.34 5.44
C ALA A 371 12.14 1.58 3.95
N GLY A 372 12.94 2.59 3.65
CA GLY A 372 13.30 2.97 2.28
C GLY A 372 12.12 3.57 1.52
N ASP A 373 11.90 3.13 0.30
CA ASP A 373 10.86 3.68 -0.59
C ASP A 373 9.43 3.39 -0.08
N SER A 374 9.24 2.34 0.70
CA SER A 374 7.95 1.98 1.28
C SER A 374 7.60 2.74 2.56
N SER A 375 8.43 3.67 3.05
CA SER A 375 8.19 4.44 4.27
C SER A 375 8.68 5.89 4.14
N PRO A 376 7.95 6.88 4.65
CA PRO A 376 6.63 6.86 5.31
C PRO A 376 5.42 6.66 4.40
N SER A 377 5.56 6.78 3.07
CA SER A 377 4.47 6.54 2.12
C SER A 377 4.36 5.06 1.77
N THR A 378 3.47 4.37 2.46
CA THR A 378 3.35 2.91 2.41
C THR A 378 2.45 2.45 1.26
N PRO A 379 2.85 1.39 0.50
CA PRO A 379 1.96 0.74 -0.46
C PRO A 379 0.80 0.01 0.26
N ILE A 380 -0.32 -0.17 -0.43
CA ILE A 380 -1.45 -0.96 0.09
C ILE A 380 -1.35 -2.45 -0.27
N GLY A 381 -0.49 -2.78 -1.20
CA GLY A 381 -0.23 -4.14 -1.63
C GLY A 381 1.00 -4.25 -2.50
N VAL A 382 1.51 -5.47 -2.64
CA VAL A 382 2.69 -5.76 -3.46
C VAL A 382 2.53 -7.08 -4.19
N ASN A 383 3.14 -7.16 -5.39
CA ASN A 383 3.17 -8.38 -6.19
C ASN A 383 4.59 -8.58 -6.77
N LEU A 384 5.35 -9.48 -6.16
CA LEU A 384 6.78 -9.68 -6.44
C LEU A 384 7.10 -11.16 -6.74
N PRO A 385 8.23 -11.43 -7.41
CA PRO A 385 9.27 -10.53 -7.90
C PRO A 385 8.88 -9.82 -9.20
N ASN A 386 9.65 -8.77 -9.57
CA ASN A 386 9.43 -8.03 -10.81
C ASN A 386 9.99 -8.75 -12.05
N ALA A 387 10.92 -9.70 -11.90
CA ALA A 387 11.48 -10.47 -13.00
C ALA A 387 10.42 -11.36 -13.67
N ASN A 388 10.01 -11.02 -14.90
CA ASN A 388 8.91 -11.69 -15.59
C ASN A 388 9.13 -13.19 -15.79
N TRP A 389 10.36 -13.62 -16.12
CA TRP A 389 10.65 -15.04 -16.30
C TRP A 389 10.48 -15.85 -15.01
N ILE A 390 10.84 -15.27 -13.83
CA ILE A 390 10.64 -15.91 -12.54
C ILE A 390 9.14 -16.06 -12.28
N ARG A 391 8.34 -15.02 -12.56
CA ARG A 391 6.88 -15.08 -12.42
C ARG A 391 6.27 -16.20 -13.27
N VAL A 392 6.74 -16.37 -14.49
CA VAL A 392 6.24 -17.39 -15.42
C VAL A 392 6.64 -18.80 -14.98
N GLU A 393 7.89 -19.00 -14.55
CA GLU A 393 8.43 -20.33 -14.26
C GLU A 393 8.19 -20.77 -12.79
N HIS A 394 8.17 -19.83 -11.85
CA HIS A 394 8.13 -20.11 -10.41
C HIS A 394 6.94 -19.46 -9.68
N GLY A 395 6.24 -18.52 -10.32
CA GLY A 395 5.11 -17.80 -9.73
C GLY A 395 5.49 -16.46 -9.09
N SER A 396 4.56 -15.90 -8.34
CA SER A 396 4.72 -14.65 -7.59
C SER A 396 3.99 -14.70 -6.26
N LYS A 397 4.40 -13.86 -5.30
CA LYS A 397 3.63 -13.58 -4.09
C LYS A 397 2.88 -12.28 -4.26
N SER A 398 1.56 -12.34 -4.13
CA SER A 398 0.66 -11.17 -4.03
C SER A 398 0.15 -11.07 -2.61
N VAL A 399 0.28 -9.90 -2.02
CA VAL A 399 -0.22 -9.62 -0.68
C VAL A 399 -0.90 -8.25 -0.64
N SER A 400 -1.97 -8.12 0.16
CA SER A 400 -2.55 -6.84 0.58
C SER A 400 -2.18 -6.57 2.03
N LEU A 401 -1.82 -5.32 2.33
CA LEU A 401 -1.49 -4.85 3.67
C LEU A 401 -2.78 -4.38 4.36
N GLY A 402 -3.54 -5.34 4.90
CA GLY A 402 -4.89 -5.10 5.42
C GLY A 402 -4.95 -4.06 6.54
N ASN A 403 -3.95 -4.02 7.42
CA ASN A 403 -3.89 -3.01 8.47
C ASN A 403 -3.58 -1.59 7.97
N ILE A 404 -2.91 -1.46 6.83
CA ILE A 404 -2.70 -0.18 6.16
C ILE A 404 -4.01 0.31 5.54
N GLU A 405 -4.76 -0.58 4.88
CA GLU A 405 -6.10 -0.26 4.36
C GLU A 405 -7.05 0.13 5.48
N ASP A 406 -7.07 -0.63 6.59
CA ASP A 406 -7.87 -0.32 7.78
C ASP A 406 -7.51 1.07 8.34
N ALA A 407 -6.23 1.42 8.43
CA ALA A 407 -5.78 2.73 8.90
C ALA A 407 -6.23 3.87 8.00
N TYR A 408 -6.16 3.70 6.68
CA TYR A 408 -6.71 4.68 5.73
C TYR A 408 -8.22 4.85 5.91
N HIS A 409 -8.95 3.75 6.08
CA HIS A 409 -10.39 3.77 6.29
C HIS A 409 -10.75 4.52 7.58
N GLN A 410 -10.16 4.14 8.71
CA GLN A 410 -10.39 4.75 10.01
C GLN A 410 -10.00 6.23 10.06
N SER A 411 -8.96 6.62 9.33
CA SER A 411 -8.51 8.02 9.26
C SER A 411 -9.27 8.88 8.26
N SER A 412 -10.16 8.30 7.45
CA SER A 412 -10.90 9.04 6.41
C SER A 412 -11.85 10.09 6.97
N GLY A 413 -12.15 10.00 8.26
CA GLY A 413 -12.93 10.96 9.05
C GLY A 413 -14.41 10.97 8.67
N GLU A 414 -15.27 11.38 9.61
CA GLU A 414 -16.72 11.50 9.42
C GLU A 414 -17.11 12.47 8.28
N GLY A 415 -16.19 13.35 7.87
CA GLY A 415 -16.48 14.41 6.93
C GLY A 415 -16.97 13.93 5.58
N MET A 416 -16.30 12.92 4.97
CA MET A 416 -16.71 12.36 3.68
C MET A 416 -18.03 11.60 3.80
N ALA A 417 -18.14 10.71 4.78
CA ALA A 417 -19.36 9.96 5.02
C ALA A 417 -20.54 10.91 5.29
N LYS A 418 -20.36 11.93 6.12
CA LYS A 418 -21.38 12.94 6.43
C LYS A 418 -21.79 13.76 5.19
N GLU A 419 -20.84 14.13 4.33
CA GLU A 419 -21.12 14.97 3.15
C GLU A 419 -21.78 14.18 2.01
N PHE A 420 -21.39 12.91 1.82
CA PHE A 420 -21.79 12.15 0.64
C PHE A 420 -22.80 11.03 0.91
N SER A 421 -23.08 10.66 2.17
CA SER A 421 -24.17 9.74 2.47
C SER A 421 -25.54 10.42 2.31
N PHE A 422 -26.44 9.71 1.64
CA PHE A 422 -27.80 10.23 1.36
C PHE A 422 -28.61 10.51 2.64
N SER A 423 -28.53 9.65 3.65
CA SER A 423 -29.29 9.79 4.91
C SER A 423 -28.51 9.28 6.11
N THR A 424 -29.01 9.59 7.32
CA THR A 424 -28.47 9.05 8.57
C THR A 424 -28.43 7.53 8.57
N MET A 425 -29.48 6.86 8.07
CA MET A 425 -29.51 5.38 7.96
C MET A 425 -28.35 4.83 7.14
N HIS A 426 -28.05 5.43 5.95
CA HIS A 426 -26.92 4.97 5.12
C HIS A 426 -25.58 5.17 5.81
N ARG A 427 -25.44 6.26 6.58
CA ARG A 427 -24.23 6.52 7.36
C ARG A 427 -24.07 5.52 8.49
N GLU A 428 -25.10 5.31 9.30
CA GLU A 428 -25.08 4.32 10.38
C GLU A 428 -24.82 2.91 9.88
N ARG A 429 -25.37 2.55 8.69
CA ARG A 429 -25.05 1.28 8.04
C ARG A 429 -23.58 1.21 7.64
N ALA A 430 -23.02 2.26 7.03
CA ALA A 430 -21.61 2.33 6.67
C ALA A 430 -20.70 2.26 7.90
N ASP A 431 -21.03 2.97 8.97
CA ASP A 431 -20.28 2.97 10.23
C ASP A 431 -20.28 1.57 10.90
N ASN A 432 -21.41 0.87 10.90
CA ASN A 432 -21.52 -0.42 11.57
C ASN A 432 -21.06 -1.62 10.71
N TYR A 433 -21.23 -1.56 9.39
CA TYR A 433 -21.07 -2.72 8.51
C TYR A 433 -20.10 -2.49 7.34
N GLY A 434 -19.69 -1.26 7.09
CA GLY A 434 -18.86 -0.93 5.91
C GLY A 434 -17.53 -1.65 5.87
N VAL A 435 -16.85 -1.75 7.02
CA VAL A 435 -15.57 -2.49 7.14
C VAL A 435 -15.75 -3.96 6.80
N LEU A 436 -16.79 -4.61 7.33
CA LEU A 436 -17.07 -6.02 7.02
C LEU A 436 -17.44 -6.19 5.55
N GLY A 437 -18.27 -5.28 5.00
CA GLY A 437 -18.65 -5.29 3.59
C GLY A 437 -17.43 -5.24 2.66
N SER A 438 -16.52 -4.29 2.90
CA SER A 438 -15.28 -4.15 2.15
C SER A 438 -14.38 -5.40 2.26
N LYS A 439 -14.20 -5.93 3.47
CA LYS A 439 -13.41 -7.16 3.69
C LYS A 439 -13.99 -8.39 2.96
N MET A 440 -15.33 -8.50 2.92
CA MET A 440 -15.99 -9.60 2.18
C MET A 440 -15.90 -9.39 0.67
N HIS A 441 -16.05 -8.15 0.20
CA HIS A 441 -15.85 -7.81 -1.20
C HIS A 441 -14.43 -8.22 -1.64
N THR A 442 -13.39 -7.78 -0.94
CA THR A 442 -12.00 -8.13 -1.24
C THR A 442 -11.80 -9.65 -1.24
N ALA A 443 -12.33 -10.38 -0.24
CA ALA A 443 -12.19 -11.83 -0.18
C ALA A 443 -12.81 -12.54 -1.40
N LEU A 444 -14.00 -12.14 -1.80
CA LEU A 444 -14.71 -12.70 -2.96
C LEU A 444 -14.05 -12.28 -4.28
N HIS A 445 -13.60 -11.03 -4.40
CA HIS A 445 -12.89 -10.49 -5.56
C HIS A 445 -11.61 -11.29 -5.85
N GLU A 446 -10.76 -11.44 -4.83
CA GLU A 446 -9.44 -12.05 -4.98
C GLU A 446 -9.53 -13.59 -5.11
N VAL A 447 -10.26 -14.25 -4.20
CA VAL A 447 -10.27 -15.72 -4.12
C VAL A 447 -11.18 -16.35 -5.16
N VAL A 448 -12.35 -15.76 -5.42
CA VAL A 448 -13.33 -16.27 -6.37
C VAL A 448 -13.24 -15.54 -7.69
N GLY A 449 -13.22 -14.20 -7.65
CA GLY A 449 -13.24 -13.34 -8.82
C GLY A 449 -12.14 -13.74 -9.81
N HIS A 450 -10.87 -13.58 -9.45
CA HIS A 450 -9.76 -13.92 -10.34
C HIS A 450 -9.63 -15.43 -10.64
N ALA A 451 -10.16 -16.29 -9.78
CA ALA A 451 -10.11 -17.73 -10.00
C ALA A 451 -11.17 -18.28 -10.95
N SER A 452 -12.32 -17.59 -11.09
CA SER A 452 -13.51 -18.08 -11.80
C SER A 452 -13.47 -17.87 -13.32
N GLY A 453 -14.34 -18.61 -14.03
CA GLY A 453 -14.51 -18.51 -15.47
C GLY A 453 -13.33 -19.00 -16.30
N LYS A 454 -13.58 -19.46 -17.51
CA LYS A 454 -12.54 -19.95 -18.43
C LYS A 454 -12.59 -19.25 -19.78
N ILE A 455 -11.46 -19.25 -20.47
CA ILE A 455 -11.33 -18.82 -21.86
C ILE A 455 -11.66 -20.03 -22.74
N ASN A 456 -12.38 -19.83 -23.84
CA ASN A 456 -12.76 -20.87 -24.76
C ASN A 456 -11.53 -21.45 -25.47
N PRO A 457 -11.54 -22.77 -25.79
CA PRO A 457 -10.44 -23.39 -26.52
C PRO A 457 -10.12 -22.67 -27.83
N GLY A 458 -8.85 -22.37 -28.06
CA GLY A 458 -8.37 -21.72 -29.29
C GLY A 458 -8.47 -20.17 -29.26
N ILE A 459 -8.99 -19.58 -28.20
CA ILE A 459 -8.95 -18.15 -27.95
C ILE A 459 -7.62 -17.80 -27.25
N GLY A 460 -6.97 -16.72 -27.65
CA GLY A 460 -5.75 -16.22 -27.01
C GLY A 460 -5.97 -15.69 -25.59
N THR A 461 -4.90 -15.28 -24.93
CA THR A 461 -4.98 -14.65 -23.61
C THR A 461 -5.78 -13.34 -23.68
N PRO A 462 -6.37 -12.86 -22.57
CA PRO A 462 -7.09 -11.58 -22.55
C PRO A 462 -6.21 -10.40 -23.02
N LYS A 463 -4.91 -10.43 -22.72
CA LYS A 463 -3.97 -9.40 -23.19
C LYS A 463 -3.81 -9.41 -24.71
N GLU A 464 -3.83 -10.55 -25.35
CA GLU A 464 -3.74 -10.68 -26.80
C GLU A 464 -5.07 -10.32 -27.48
N THR A 465 -6.19 -10.73 -26.91
CA THR A 465 -7.52 -10.57 -27.51
C THR A 465 -8.16 -9.22 -27.17
N LEU A 466 -8.12 -8.79 -25.90
CA LEU A 466 -8.78 -7.57 -25.40
C LEU A 466 -7.83 -6.38 -25.27
N LYS A 467 -6.51 -6.60 -25.43
CA LYS A 467 -5.46 -5.56 -25.45
C LYS A 467 -5.51 -4.65 -24.22
N ASN A 468 -5.56 -3.35 -24.43
CA ASN A 468 -5.58 -2.30 -23.39
C ASN A 468 -6.87 -2.27 -22.55
N TYR A 469 -7.90 -3.03 -22.92
CA TYR A 469 -9.13 -3.14 -22.12
C TYR A 469 -9.15 -4.37 -21.20
N SER A 470 -8.16 -5.25 -21.35
CA SER A 470 -8.12 -6.53 -20.63
C SER A 470 -8.08 -6.37 -19.10
N SER A 471 -7.31 -5.41 -18.60
CA SER A 471 -7.20 -5.14 -17.15
C SER A 471 -8.52 -4.57 -16.59
N THR A 472 -9.04 -3.51 -17.19
CA THR A 472 -10.34 -2.92 -16.77
C THR A 472 -11.46 -3.96 -16.73
N LEU A 473 -11.55 -4.84 -17.76
CA LEU A 473 -12.59 -5.88 -17.82
C LEU A 473 -12.37 -7.00 -16.81
N GLU A 474 -11.11 -7.36 -16.50
CA GLU A 474 -10.82 -8.38 -15.49
C GLU A 474 -11.16 -7.87 -14.08
N GLU A 475 -10.81 -6.64 -13.76
CA GLU A 475 -11.16 -6.02 -12.48
C GLU A 475 -12.68 -5.86 -12.34
N ALA A 476 -13.38 -5.41 -13.41
CA ALA A 476 -14.82 -5.35 -13.40
C ALA A 476 -15.48 -6.72 -13.19
N ARG A 477 -14.92 -7.78 -13.78
CA ARG A 477 -15.39 -9.15 -13.62
C ARG A 477 -15.22 -9.65 -12.18
N ALA A 478 -14.06 -9.41 -11.57
CA ALA A 478 -13.77 -9.80 -10.19
C ALA A 478 -14.66 -9.05 -9.19
N ASP A 479 -14.82 -7.73 -9.36
CA ASP A 479 -15.76 -6.92 -8.56
C ASP A 479 -17.19 -7.42 -8.68
N LEU A 480 -17.65 -7.75 -9.90
CA LEU A 480 -19.01 -8.26 -10.14
C LEU A 480 -19.26 -9.62 -9.50
N VAL A 481 -18.25 -10.49 -9.44
CA VAL A 481 -18.33 -11.75 -8.68
C VAL A 481 -18.54 -11.44 -7.20
N ALA A 482 -17.75 -10.53 -6.64
CA ALA A 482 -17.90 -10.12 -5.26
C ALA A 482 -19.28 -9.52 -4.97
N LEU A 483 -19.71 -8.54 -5.76
CA LEU A 483 -21.01 -7.90 -5.64
C LEU A 483 -22.19 -8.87 -5.81
N TYR A 484 -22.09 -9.84 -6.74
CA TYR A 484 -23.15 -10.80 -6.93
C TYR A 484 -23.31 -11.73 -5.71
N PHE A 485 -22.20 -12.19 -5.12
CA PHE A 485 -22.26 -13.17 -4.04
C PHE A 485 -22.36 -12.57 -2.63
N ILE A 486 -21.96 -11.32 -2.40
CA ILE A 486 -21.97 -10.73 -1.06
C ILE A 486 -23.39 -10.67 -0.43
N LEU A 487 -24.45 -10.65 -1.26
CA LEU A 487 -25.86 -10.73 -0.81
C LEU A 487 -26.44 -12.15 -0.88
N ASP A 488 -25.65 -13.15 -1.23
CA ASP A 488 -26.10 -14.53 -1.28
C ASP A 488 -26.23 -15.11 0.14
N ASP A 489 -27.25 -15.95 0.36
CA ASP A 489 -27.47 -16.61 1.65
C ASP A 489 -26.30 -17.55 2.02
N LYS A 490 -25.51 -17.95 1.03
CA LYS A 490 -24.29 -18.75 1.22
C LYS A 490 -23.30 -18.06 2.16
N MET A 491 -23.19 -16.75 2.12
CA MET A 491 -22.29 -16.00 3.01
C MET A 491 -22.65 -16.17 4.49
N GLN A 492 -23.93 -16.32 4.79
CA GLN A 492 -24.42 -16.62 6.14
C GLN A 492 -24.25 -18.12 6.48
N GLU A 493 -24.54 -19.00 5.53
CA GLU A 493 -24.37 -20.46 5.73
C GLU A 493 -22.94 -20.85 6.10
N ILE A 494 -21.95 -20.22 5.47
CA ILE A 494 -20.51 -20.48 5.75
C ILE A 494 -19.95 -19.63 6.89
N GLY A 495 -20.80 -18.85 7.59
CA GLY A 495 -20.44 -18.12 8.80
C GLY A 495 -19.61 -16.86 8.58
N LEU A 496 -19.54 -16.31 7.37
CA LEU A 496 -18.77 -15.10 7.06
C LEU A 496 -19.53 -13.81 7.35
N MET A 497 -20.86 -13.86 7.36
CA MET A 497 -21.74 -12.72 7.63
C MET A 497 -22.92 -13.18 8.51
N GLU A 498 -23.30 -12.37 9.50
CA GLU A 498 -24.48 -12.65 10.34
C GLU A 498 -25.80 -12.31 9.64
N ASN A 499 -25.76 -11.29 8.80
CA ASN A 499 -26.91 -10.76 8.06
C ASN A 499 -26.45 -10.07 6.77
N LYS A 500 -27.39 -9.53 5.99
CA LYS A 500 -27.09 -8.88 4.68
C LYS A 500 -26.71 -7.39 4.79
N GLU A 501 -26.67 -6.79 5.96
CA GLU A 501 -26.40 -5.35 6.11
C GLU A 501 -25.01 -4.95 5.60
N ALA A 502 -24.00 -5.82 5.77
CA ALA A 502 -22.67 -5.59 5.21
C ALA A 502 -22.67 -5.56 3.67
N GLY A 503 -23.47 -6.43 3.04
CA GLY A 503 -23.66 -6.43 1.60
C GLY A 503 -24.41 -5.20 1.10
N TYR A 504 -25.45 -4.74 1.81
CA TYR A 504 -26.15 -3.50 1.48
C TYR A 504 -25.22 -2.29 1.62
N SER A 505 -24.41 -2.26 2.66
CA SER A 505 -23.41 -1.21 2.86
C SER A 505 -22.41 -1.18 1.70
N GLU A 506 -21.94 -2.33 1.24
CA GLU A 506 -21.02 -2.43 0.11
C GLU A 506 -21.64 -1.99 -1.20
N PHE A 507 -22.90 -2.31 -1.47
CA PHE A 507 -23.61 -1.81 -2.66
C PHE A 507 -23.75 -0.30 -2.65
N ASP A 508 -24.16 0.30 -1.51
CA ASP A 508 -24.26 1.75 -1.36
C ASP A 508 -22.90 2.42 -1.59
N ASN A 509 -21.83 1.87 -1.01
CA ASN A 509 -20.46 2.35 -1.16
C ASN A 509 -19.97 2.22 -2.61
N TYR A 510 -20.15 1.06 -3.23
CA TYR A 510 -19.68 0.78 -4.59
C TYR A 510 -20.33 1.72 -5.61
N ILE A 511 -21.65 1.90 -5.54
CA ILE A 511 -22.39 2.81 -6.41
C ILE A 511 -21.96 4.26 -6.17
N SER A 512 -21.89 4.71 -4.92
CA SER A 512 -21.46 6.07 -4.59
C SER A 512 -20.02 6.34 -5.05
N ASN A 513 -19.12 5.39 -4.84
CA ASN A 513 -17.72 5.52 -5.25
C ASN A 513 -17.58 5.53 -6.79
N GLY A 514 -18.19 4.57 -7.49
CA GLY A 514 -18.12 4.45 -8.94
C GLY A 514 -18.72 5.63 -9.67
N MET A 515 -19.83 6.19 -9.16
CA MET A 515 -20.53 7.33 -9.77
C MET A 515 -19.97 8.69 -9.38
N MET A 516 -19.39 8.84 -8.16
CA MET A 516 -19.07 10.16 -7.60
C MET A 516 -17.72 10.24 -6.92
N LEU A 517 -17.48 9.48 -5.83
CA LEU A 517 -16.42 9.79 -4.89
C LEU A 517 -15.02 9.70 -5.50
N GLN A 518 -14.80 8.76 -6.41
CA GLN A 518 -13.51 8.60 -7.09
C GLN A 518 -13.18 9.79 -8.02
N LEU A 519 -14.18 10.56 -8.50
CA LEU A 519 -13.97 11.71 -9.40
C LEU A 519 -13.08 12.80 -8.77
N ARG A 520 -13.02 12.90 -7.45
CA ARG A 520 -12.12 13.82 -6.74
C ARG A 520 -10.63 13.64 -7.07
N ARG A 521 -10.25 12.48 -7.63
CA ARG A 521 -8.87 12.15 -8.00
C ARG A 521 -8.52 12.55 -9.44
N ILE A 522 -9.48 13.08 -10.17
CA ILE A 522 -9.33 13.43 -11.60
C ILE A 522 -9.17 14.95 -11.70
N LEU A 523 -8.31 15.39 -12.61
CA LEU A 523 -8.17 16.81 -12.90
C LEU A 523 -9.37 17.33 -13.70
N PRO A 524 -9.77 18.60 -13.52
CA PRO A 524 -10.89 19.18 -14.27
C PRO A 524 -10.67 19.10 -15.78
N GLY A 525 -11.63 18.49 -16.48
CA GLY A 525 -11.59 18.31 -17.93
C GLY A 525 -11.07 16.96 -18.40
N ASP A 526 -10.42 16.19 -17.55
CA ASP A 526 -9.88 14.89 -17.90
C ASP A 526 -10.94 13.77 -17.84
N ASN A 527 -10.64 12.67 -18.51
CA ASN A 527 -11.35 11.39 -18.41
C ASN A 527 -10.62 10.42 -17.49
N ILE A 528 -11.26 9.30 -17.18
CA ILE A 528 -10.65 8.25 -16.36
C ILE A 528 -9.65 7.44 -17.18
N GLU A 529 -8.42 7.32 -16.70
CA GLU A 529 -7.35 6.54 -17.33
C GLU A 529 -6.99 5.27 -16.54
N GLU A 530 -7.12 5.29 -15.21
CA GLU A 530 -6.73 4.20 -14.31
C GLU A 530 -7.77 3.08 -14.33
N ASP A 531 -7.32 1.82 -14.44
CA ASP A 531 -8.16 0.66 -14.70
C ASP A 531 -9.18 0.35 -13.58
N HIS A 532 -8.79 0.48 -12.30
CA HIS A 532 -9.72 0.28 -11.18
C HIS A 532 -10.76 1.40 -11.07
N MET A 533 -10.45 2.61 -11.49
CA MET A 533 -11.44 3.67 -11.57
C MET A 533 -12.39 3.45 -12.75
N ARG A 534 -11.85 2.98 -13.89
CA ARG A 534 -12.66 2.62 -15.08
C ARG A 534 -13.63 1.50 -14.75
N ASN A 535 -13.18 0.45 -14.08
CA ASN A 535 -14.05 -0.68 -13.75
C ASN A 535 -15.20 -0.26 -12.84
N ARG A 536 -14.92 0.49 -11.77
CA ARG A 536 -15.95 0.95 -10.81
C ARG A 536 -16.97 1.84 -11.49
N GLN A 537 -16.52 2.78 -12.33
CA GLN A 537 -17.45 3.62 -13.07
C GLN A 537 -18.27 2.79 -14.09
N LEU A 538 -17.63 1.85 -14.81
CA LEU A 538 -18.30 0.98 -15.75
C LEU A 538 -19.44 0.21 -15.07
N VAL A 539 -19.15 -0.50 -14.00
CA VAL A 539 -20.15 -1.31 -13.29
C VAL A 539 -21.27 -0.45 -12.73
N ALA A 540 -20.93 0.67 -12.05
CA ALA A 540 -21.93 1.53 -11.43
C ALA A 540 -22.81 2.26 -12.47
N SER A 541 -22.21 2.82 -13.54
CA SER A 541 -22.97 3.56 -14.56
C SER A 541 -23.78 2.65 -15.47
N TRP A 542 -23.28 1.45 -15.79
CA TRP A 542 -24.05 0.45 -16.53
C TRP A 542 -25.27 -0.01 -15.73
N ALA A 543 -25.09 -0.32 -14.44
CA ALA A 543 -26.19 -0.73 -13.57
C ALA A 543 -27.22 0.40 -13.38
N PHE A 544 -26.77 1.65 -13.27
CA PHE A 544 -27.64 2.82 -13.22
C PHE A 544 -28.47 2.97 -14.50
N ASP A 545 -27.84 2.90 -15.68
CA ASP A 545 -28.53 2.99 -16.98
C ASP A 545 -29.52 1.84 -17.14
N ARG A 546 -29.11 0.61 -16.87
CA ARG A 546 -29.93 -0.61 -16.97
C ARG A 546 -31.15 -0.57 -16.06
N GLY A 547 -31.00 -0.03 -14.83
CA GLY A 547 -32.05 0.06 -13.83
C GLY A 547 -32.95 1.29 -13.90
N THR A 548 -32.69 2.21 -14.84
CA THR A 548 -33.38 3.52 -14.89
C THR A 548 -34.92 3.38 -15.03
N SER A 549 -35.41 2.49 -15.89
CA SER A 549 -36.86 2.30 -16.09
C SER A 549 -37.60 1.74 -14.88
N GLU A 550 -36.90 1.08 -13.98
CA GLU A 550 -37.45 0.46 -12.78
C GLU A 550 -37.03 1.21 -11.48
N ASN A 551 -36.30 2.31 -11.64
CA ASN A 551 -35.82 3.16 -10.55
C ASN A 551 -35.03 2.37 -9.48
N VAL A 552 -34.17 1.43 -9.92
CA VAL A 552 -33.37 0.58 -9.05
C VAL A 552 -32.28 1.40 -8.35
N ILE A 553 -31.63 2.30 -9.07
CA ILE A 553 -30.75 3.35 -8.55
C ILE A 553 -31.35 4.69 -8.93
N GLU A 554 -31.52 5.59 -7.99
CA GLU A 554 -32.09 6.89 -8.20
C GLU A 554 -31.05 8.01 -8.03
N ARG A 555 -30.92 8.88 -9.04
CA ARG A 555 -30.15 10.13 -8.90
C ARG A 555 -31.04 11.17 -8.24
N LYS A 556 -30.78 11.49 -6.98
CA LYS A 556 -31.51 12.49 -6.18
C LYS A 556 -30.73 13.79 -6.09
N LEU A 557 -31.44 14.90 -6.23
CA LEU A 557 -30.90 16.24 -5.98
C LEU A 557 -31.62 16.83 -4.76
N ILE A 558 -30.88 17.02 -3.67
CA ILE A 558 -31.39 17.57 -2.42
C ILE A 558 -30.47 18.71 -1.99
N ASP A 559 -31.04 19.89 -1.77
CA ASP A 559 -30.31 21.09 -1.36
C ASP A 559 -29.09 21.41 -2.26
N GLY A 560 -29.24 21.14 -3.57
CA GLY A 560 -28.17 21.36 -4.55
C GLY A 560 -27.02 20.33 -4.49
N LYS A 561 -27.23 19.20 -3.82
CA LYS A 561 -26.30 18.09 -3.71
C LYS A 561 -26.88 16.84 -4.39
N THR A 562 -26.09 16.23 -5.24
CA THR A 562 -26.43 14.97 -5.93
C THR A 562 -26.09 13.78 -5.06
N TYR A 563 -26.97 12.77 -5.09
CA TYR A 563 -26.79 11.46 -4.46
C TYR A 563 -27.26 10.37 -5.41
N PHE A 564 -26.62 9.19 -5.36
CA PHE A 564 -27.10 7.98 -6.02
C PHE A 564 -27.56 7.02 -4.92
N VAL A 565 -28.85 6.67 -4.95
CA VAL A 565 -29.52 5.91 -3.87
C VAL A 565 -30.01 4.59 -4.43
N VAL A 566 -29.60 3.48 -3.83
CA VAL A 566 -30.10 2.15 -4.17
C VAL A 566 -31.46 1.95 -3.54
N ASN A 567 -32.50 1.75 -4.38
CA ASN A 567 -33.87 1.52 -3.96
C ASN A 567 -34.24 0.03 -3.92
N ASP A 568 -33.56 -0.82 -4.71
CA ASP A 568 -33.85 -2.25 -4.81
C ASP A 568 -32.53 -3.05 -4.97
N TYR A 569 -32.05 -3.57 -3.85
CA TYR A 569 -30.76 -4.30 -3.79
C TYR A 569 -30.83 -5.66 -4.50
N ASP A 570 -31.99 -6.35 -4.46
CA ASP A 570 -32.14 -7.65 -5.12
C ASP A 570 -32.14 -7.52 -6.64
N LYS A 571 -32.80 -6.50 -7.17
CA LYS A 571 -32.72 -6.21 -8.61
C LYS A 571 -31.34 -5.75 -9.04
N LEU A 572 -30.67 -4.91 -8.22
CA LEU A 572 -29.30 -4.48 -8.49
C LEU A 572 -28.34 -5.66 -8.55
N ARG A 573 -28.47 -6.61 -7.62
CA ARG A 573 -27.74 -7.89 -7.65
C ARG A 573 -27.99 -8.63 -8.98
N GLY A 574 -29.23 -8.67 -9.42
CA GLY A 574 -29.59 -9.28 -10.73
C GLY A 574 -28.88 -8.62 -11.90
N TYR A 575 -28.79 -7.30 -11.92
CA TYR A 575 -28.07 -6.55 -12.96
C TYR A 575 -26.55 -6.77 -12.89
N PHE A 576 -25.96 -6.87 -11.70
CA PHE A 576 -24.57 -7.28 -11.58
C PHE A 576 -24.32 -8.67 -12.16
N GLY A 577 -25.26 -9.61 -12.00
CA GLY A 577 -25.20 -10.92 -12.61
C GLY A 577 -25.30 -10.87 -14.15
N GLU A 578 -26.19 -10.04 -14.72
CA GLU A 578 -26.29 -9.84 -16.16
C GLU A 578 -24.98 -9.28 -16.74
N LEU A 579 -24.39 -8.27 -16.10
CA LEU A 579 -23.14 -7.67 -16.55
C LEU A 579 -21.95 -8.65 -16.40
N LEU A 580 -21.90 -9.39 -15.30
CA LEU A 580 -20.90 -10.44 -15.08
C LEU A 580 -20.92 -11.47 -16.22
N ASN A 581 -22.11 -11.92 -16.62
CA ASN A 581 -22.25 -12.88 -17.72
C ASN A 581 -21.73 -12.29 -19.03
N GLU A 582 -22.03 -11.04 -19.34
CA GLU A 582 -21.57 -10.39 -20.58
C GLU A 582 -20.04 -10.18 -20.57
N ILE A 583 -19.47 -9.70 -19.47
CA ILE A 583 -18.01 -9.52 -19.36
C ILE A 583 -17.29 -10.87 -19.45
N GLN A 584 -17.84 -11.91 -18.81
CA GLN A 584 -17.28 -13.26 -18.94
C GLN A 584 -17.36 -13.78 -20.38
N ARG A 585 -18.46 -13.57 -21.09
CA ARG A 585 -18.57 -13.90 -22.51
C ARG A 585 -17.49 -13.19 -23.33
N ILE A 586 -17.34 -11.87 -23.16
CA ILE A 586 -16.33 -11.06 -23.83
C ILE A 586 -14.94 -11.64 -23.62
N LYS A 587 -14.60 -11.98 -22.36
CA LYS A 587 -13.32 -12.59 -22.01
C LYS A 587 -13.14 -13.97 -22.61
N SER A 588 -14.16 -14.82 -22.50
CA SER A 588 -14.11 -16.22 -22.96
C SER A 588 -14.01 -16.34 -24.48
N GLU A 589 -14.62 -15.45 -25.23
CA GLU A 589 -14.66 -15.44 -26.68
C GLU A 589 -13.61 -14.53 -27.32
N GLY A 590 -12.94 -13.67 -26.51
CA GLY A 590 -11.96 -12.70 -27.00
C GLY A 590 -12.61 -11.57 -27.82
N ASP A 591 -13.85 -11.17 -27.51
CA ASP A 591 -14.64 -10.19 -28.24
C ASP A 591 -14.13 -8.74 -27.94
N PHE A 592 -13.10 -8.33 -28.67
CA PHE A 592 -12.47 -7.02 -28.51
C PHE A 592 -13.45 -5.85 -28.68
N GLU A 593 -14.32 -5.93 -29.71
CA GLU A 593 -15.21 -4.80 -30.03
C GLU A 593 -16.30 -4.60 -28.97
N ALA A 594 -16.87 -5.70 -28.46
CA ALA A 594 -17.81 -5.60 -27.35
C ALA A 594 -17.13 -5.07 -26.07
N GLY A 595 -15.93 -5.55 -25.75
CA GLY A 595 -15.14 -5.07 -24.61
C GLY A 595 -14.78 -3.59 -24.72
N ARG A 596 -14.28 -3.18 -25.88
CA ARG A 596 -14.00 -1.77 -26.17
C ARG A 596 -15.25 -0.88 -26.02
N LEU A 597 -16.35 -1.27 -26.65
CA LEU A 597 -17.59 -0.51 -26.59
C LEU A 597 -18.11 -0.37 -25.16
N LEU A 598 -18.06 -1.43 -24.36
CA LEU A 598 -18.50 -1.42 -22.98
C LEU A 598 -17.67 -0.46 -22.12
N VAL A 599 -16.33 -0.56 -22.19
CA VAL A 599 -15.42 0.29 -21.42
C VAL A 599 -15.51 1.76 -21.85
N GLU A 600 -15.47 2.04 -23.15
CA GLU A 600 -15.53 3.41 -23.67
C GLU A 600 -16.87 4.10 -23.40
N THR A 601 -17.97 3.32 -23.34
CA THR A 601 -19.30 3.88 -23.07
C THR A 601 -19.49 4.19 -21.59
N TYR A 602 -19.08 3.29 -20.71
CA TYR A 602 -19.44 3.34 -19.30
C TYR A 602 -18.26 3.64 -18.34
N GLY A 603 -17.01 3.33 -18.72
CA GLY A 603 -15.87 3.39 -17.82
C GLY A 603 -14.97 4.61 -17.96
N VAL A 604 -14.98 5.29 -19.10
CA VAL A 604 -13.98 6.32 -19.44
C VAL A 604 -14.48 7.74 -19.23
N LYS A 605 -15.69 8.04 -19.69
CA LYS A 605 -16.20 9.42 -19.77
C LYS A 605 -16.69 9.94 -18.42
N VAL A 606 -16.23 11.12 -18.05
CA VAL A 606 -16.60 11.81 -16.81
C VAL A 606 -17.76 12.79 -17.06
N ASP A 607 -18.83 12.71 -16.26
CA ASP A 607 -19.84 13.76 -16.16
C ASP A 607 -19.20 15.02 -15.52
N GLN A 608 -18.85 16.00 -16.34
CA GLN A 608 -18.10 17.19 -15.93
C GLN A 608 -18.87 18.07 -14.94
N GLU A 609 -20.21 18.09 -15.00
CA GLU A 609 -21.03 18.84 -14.04
C GLU A 609 -21.00 18.17 -12.66
N LEU A 610 -21.15 16.85 -12.63
CA LEU A 610 -21.06 16.05 -11.42
C LEU A 610 -19.63 16.11 -10.84
N HIS A 611 -18.61 16.04 -11.68
CA HIS A 611 -17.21 16.20 -11.26
C HIS A 611 -16.97 17.54 -10.57
N ALA A 612 -17.40 18.65 -11.19
CA ALA A 612 -17.31 19.98 -10.60
C ALA A 612 -18.07 20.06 -9.25
N GLU A 613 -19.22 19.39 -9.13
CA GLU A 613 -19.96 19.28 -7.87
C GLU A 613 -19.14 18.53 -6.81
N VAL A 614 -18.58 17.37 -7.15
CA VAL A 614 -17.78 16.55 -6.23
C VAL A 614 -16.57 17.34 -5.72
N LEU A 615 -15.82 18.01 -6.61
CA LEU A 615 -14.69 18.86 -6.23
C LEU A 615 -15.10 19.99 -5.28
N ARG A 616 -16.21 20.70 -5.62
CA ARG A 616 -16.74 21.77 -4.78
C ARG A 616 -17.18 21.29 -3.39
N ARG A 617 -17.79 20.09 -3.30
CA ARG A 617 -18.22 19.49 -2.02
C ARG A 617 -17.06 18.95 -1.19
N SER A 618 -16.02 18.47 -1.85
CA SER A 618 -14.83 17.93 -1.19
C SER A 618 -13.88 19.02 -0.68
N ALA A 619 -13.80 20.15 -1.36
CA ALA A 619 -12.87 21.23 -1.02
C ALA A 619 -13.00 21.74 0.43
N PRO A 620 -14.22 21.96 1.00
CA PRO A 620 -14.37 22.41 2.40
C PRO A 620 -13.95 21.36 3.42
N LEU A 621 -13.88 20.08 3.03
CA LEU A 621 -13.45 18.99 3.92
C LEU A 621 -11.95 19.03 4.17
N ASN A 622 -11.22 19.82 3.38
CA ASN A 622 -9.79 20.04 3.54
C ASN A 622 -9.02 18.72 3.73
N LEU A 623 -9.30 17.73 2.87
CA LEU A 623 -8.64 16.43 2.91
C LEU A 623 -7.20 16.57 2.40
N ALA A 624 -6.24 16.10 3.16
CA ALA A 624 -4.87 16.02 2.68
C ALA A 624 -4.82 15.00 1.51
N PRO A 625 -4.25 15.37 0.35
CA PRO A 625 -4.18 14.49 -0.80
C PRO A 625 -3.25 13.29 -0.59
N TYR A 626 -2.24 13.44 0.28
CA TYR A 626 -1.25 12.43 0.58
C TYR A 626 -1.31 12.00 2.04
N SER A 627 -0.94 10.76 2.28
CA SER A 627 -0.82 10.22 3.64
C SER A 627 0.35 9.25 3.73
N GLY A 628 0.90 9.12 4.91
CA GLY A 628 1.88 8.11 5.25
C GLY A 628 1.85 7.84 6.74
N PHE A 629 2.79 7.05 7.23
CA PHE A 629 2.69 6.43 8.54
C PHE A 629 3.90 6.69 9.43
N VAL A 630 3.61 6.79 10.72
CA VAL A 630 4.57 6.48 11.78
C VAL A 630 4.56 4.97 11.96
N ASN A 631 5.71 4.33 11.84
CA ASN A 631 5.84 2.89 12.06
C ASN A 631 5.58 2.52 13.52
N PRO A 632 4.97 1.37 13.80
CA PRO A 632 5.09 0.75 15.11
C PRO A 632 6.56 0.56 15.50
N GLU A 633 6.88 0.65 16.78
CA GLU A 633 8.23 0.42 17.29
C GLU A 633 8.28 -0.88 18.06
N MET A 634 9.29 -1.69 17.73
CA MET A 634 9.57 -2.97 18.36
C MET A 634 10.64 -2.78 19.44
N ILE A 635 10.30 -3.10 20.68
CA ILE A 635 11.18 -2.98 21.83
C ILE A 635 11.63 -4.37 22.27
N ALA A 636 12.92 -4.65 22.14
CA ALA A 636 13.49 -5.93 22.52
C ALA A 636 13.60 -6.06 24.04
N THR A 637 13.13 -7.18 24.59
CA THR A 637 13.35 -7.59 25.98
C THR A 637 14.59 -8.47 26.06
N MET A 638 15.56 -8.07 26.88
CA MET A 638 16.87 -8.69 26.95
C MET A 638 17.02 -9.59 28.20
N GLU A 639 17.65 -10.76 28.04
CA GLU A 639 18.22 -11.55 29.14
C GLU A 639 19.72 -11.78 28.85
N GLY A 640 20.56 -11.06 29.58
CA GLY A 640 21.99 -10.97 29.23
C GLY A 640 22.17 -10.31 27.85
N ASP A 641 22.87 -10.99 26.95
CA ASP A 641 23.12 -10.54 25.59
C ASP A 641 22.08 -11.08 24.57
N SER A 642 21.06 -11.79 25.05
CA SER A 642 20.09 -12.44 24.20
C SER A 642 18.74 -11.73 24.24
N ILE A 643 18.11 -11.54 23.08
CA ILE A 643 16.71 -11.10 22.98
C ILE A 643 15.82 -12.32 23.29
N ILE A 644 14.93 -12.18 24.29
CA ILE A 644 14.01 -13.24 24.70
C ILE A 644 12.57 -13.00 24.26
N ASP A 645 12.20 -11.75 24.02
CA ASP A 645 10.90 -11.36 23.47
C ASP A 645 10.96 -9.96 22.85
N VAL A 646 9.90 -9.56 22.14
CA VAL A 646 9.78 -8.23 21.54
C VAL A 646 8.35 -7.72 21.76
N GLU A 647 8.24 -6.56 22.39
CA GLU A 647 6.98 -5.83 22.55
C GLU A 647 6.80 -4.82 21.41
N MET A 648 5.54 -4.55 21.04
CA MET A 648 5.19 -3.56 20.05
C MET A 648 4.56 -2.34 20.71
N THR A 649 5.02 -1.15 20.32
CA THR A 649 4.45 0.13 20.74
C THR A 649 4.07 0.97 19.53
N TYR A 650 3.20 1.95 19.75
CA TYR A 650 2.63 2.78 18.69
C TYR A 650 2.94 4.25 18.95
N PRO A 651 4.09 4.77 18.48
CA PRO A 651 4.48 6.17 18.68
C PRO A 651 3.48 7.14 18.08
N MET A 652 3.40 8.34 18.67
CA MET A 652 2.53 9.42 18.22
C MET A 652 3.30 10.61 17.61
N ASP A 653 4.61 10.55 17.57
CA ASP A 653 5.48 11.64 17.17
C ASP A 653 6.26 11.26 15.92
N PHE A 654 5.80 11.79 14.77
CA PHE A 654 6.44 11.59 13.48
C PHE A 654 7.86 12.16 13.46
N LEU A 655 8.00 13.41 13.89
CA LEU A 655 9.30 14.08 13.85
C LEU A 655 10.31 13.40 14.77
N GLY A 656 9.89 13.07 15.99
CA GLY A 656 10.73 12.33 16.94
C GLY A 656 11.14 10.96 16.41
N GLN A 657 10.27 10.24 15.68
CA GLN A 657 10.65 8.98 15.04
C GLN A 657 11.71 9.20 13.95
N MET A 658 11.57 10.23 13.12
CA MET A 658 12.55 10.54 12.07
C MET A 658 13.93 10.91 12.64
N LEU A 659 13.95 11.69 13.73
CA LEU A 659 15.18 12.04 14.45
C LEU A 659 15.85 10.80 15.08
N ARG A 660 15.07 9.91 15.73
CA ARG A 660 15.61 8.65 16.24
C ARG A 660 16.19 7.78 15.13
N TYR A 661 15.52 7.69 14.00
CA TYR A 661 16.03 6.93 12.86
C TYR A 661 17.32 7.54 12.30
N GLY A 662 17.41 8.89 12.19
CA GLY A 662 18.62 9.58 11.78
C GLY A 662 19.79 9.33 12.72
N SER A 663 19.57 9.37 14.04
CA SER A 663 20.63 9.11 15.03
C SER A 663 21.06 7.65 15.13
N THR A 664 20.17 6.70 14.86
CA THR A 664 20.41 5.25 15.09
C THR A 664 20.94 4.54 13.84
N TYR A 665 20.41 4.87 12.66
CA TYR A 665 20.66 4.11 11.44
C TYR A 665 21.46 4.89 10.38
N SER A 666 21.98 6.08 10.69
CA SER A 666 22.82 6.79 9.74
C SER A 666 24.16 6.11 9.54
N PHE A 667 24.58 6.02 8.29
CA PHE A 667 25.90 5.49 7.95
C PHE A 667 26.99 6.57 7.84
N GLU A 668 26.68 7.84 8.00
CA GLU A 668 27.64 8.94 7.99
C GLU A 668 28.13 9.35 9.37
#